data_b70f283bc0e42e13749d10339ef6290d
#
_entry.id   b70f283bc0e42e13749d10339ef6290d
#
_cell.length_a   1.000
_cell.length_b   1.000
_cell.length_c   1.000
_cell.angle_alpha   90.00
_cell.angle_beta   90.00
_cell.angle_gamma   90.00
#
_symmetry.space_group_name_H-M   'P 1'
#
loop_
_entity.id
_entity.type
_entity.pdbx_description
1 polymer ?
#
loop_
_entity_poly.entity_id
_entity_poly.type
_entity_poly.pdbx_seq_one_letter_code
_entity_poly.pdbx_strand_id
1 'polypeptide(L)'
;MDLVKKALRINLTEAAARVNGLTGNLPPVDAAAVAPADAEDDDAAREAAAALAQLLVSSAREAAGNPYLSRKGWPEQSCLTLTKPQKIAITTYRPGDMVVPLHDMSGQLVNVQLINAEGVKRILKGGQVKGACHVLGSGKPAKRIWLTEGYATGLTVHNLTGDEVWVALSSSNFLSLAGLAREKHATLPLLIAADRDLNGDGQRKAQKAAEACNATVALPPVFGDWNDAYMQHGEAATRQALREAAAPPAASPFDVMSEAEFTAMSASEKAERVAEHYRSNLAVDASGEILCHYEAGAWRVISGNQFGRDVAKLFQCLRAPFSAGKIAGVVDTLKLMLPQQAAPQRQLIGFRNGVLDTRTGLFSPHRRENWLRTVSDVDYTRPVEGETLERHAPHFWQWLDRAAGRNAEKRDIILAALFMVLANRYDWQLFLEVTGPGGSGKSIMSDIATMLAGADNATSATIETLESSRERASVIGYSLIILPDQEKWSGDGAGLKAITGGDAVSVDPKYKDAYSTHIPAVILAVNNNPMRFTDRSGGVSRRRVILHFPEIIPANERDPQLKEKIQGELAVIVRQLMQRFRDPQDARRLLQSQQNSGEAMRIKRDADPMVDFCGYLFATAEPTGLHMGNASIRPLQPRRYLYHAYLAYMEANGYRNPLSMKSFSQALESILREYGLNYLKRRTKTGIQTNLDLTDESSTDWLPKCDEPTAA
;
A
#
# COMPACT_ATOMS: atom_id res chain seq x y z
N MET A 1 -2.48 -2.33 38.45
CA MET A 1 -2.54 -2.59 37.01
C MET A 1 -2.01 -3.98 36.65
N ASP A 2 -0.79 -4.34 37.03
CA ASP A 2 -0.21 -5.66 36.71
C ASP A 2 -0.91 -6.83 37.42
N LEU A 3 -1.43 -6.64 38.62
CA LEU A 3 -2.27 -7.62 39.33
C LEU A 3 -3.59 -7.90 38.57
N VAL A 4 -4.24 -6.87 38.03
CA VAL A 4 -5.48 -7.01 37.28
C VAL A 4 -5.22 -7.68 35.93
N LYS A 5 -4.14 -7.31 35.26
CA LYS A 5 -3.66 -7.96 34.02
C LYS A 5 -3.39 -9.46 34.23
N LYS A 6 -2.69 -9.81 35.33
CA LYS A 6 -2.32 -11.19 35.66
C LYS A 6 -3.54 -12.04 36.07
N ALA A 7 -4.50 -11.46 36.80
CA ALA A 7 -5.69 -12.16 37.27
C ALA A 7 -6.71 -12.41 36.15
N LEU A 8 -6.86 -11.46 35.21
CA LEU A 8 -7.85 -11.52 34.15
C LEU A 8 -7.30 -11.97 32.79
N ARG A 9 -5.99 -12.14 32.64
CA ARG A 9 -5.29 -12.47 31.37
C ARG A 9 -5.63 -11.51 30.23
N ILE A 10 -5.76 -10.22 30.54
CA ILE A 10 -6.07 -9.15 29.58
C ILE A 10 -4.86 -8.26 29.31
N ASN A 11 -4.88 -7.47 28.25
CA ASN A 11 -3.78 -6.55 27.91
C ASN A 11 -3.78 -5.30 28.83
N LEU A 12 -2.71 -4.48 28.71
CA LEU A 12 -2.50 -3.32 29.59
C LEU A 12 -3.60 -2.25 29.43
N THR A 13 -4.10 -2.05 28.21
CA THR A 13 -5.15 -1.05 27.89
C THR A 13 -6.50 -1.47 28.48
N GLU A 14 -6.84 -2.73 28.38
CA GLU A 14 -8.06 -3.30 28.98
C GLU A 14 -7.98 -3.33 30.51
N ALA A 15 -6.81 -3.61 31.06
CA ALA A 15 -6.59 -3.52 32.52
C ALA A 15 -6.78 -2.08 33.03
N ALA A 16 -6.27 -1.09 32.27
CA ALA A 16 -6.45 0.33 32.58
C ALA A 16 -7.91 0.76 32.52
N ALA A 17 -8.65 0.36 31.50
CA ALA A 17 -10.07 0.69 31.34
C ALA A 17 -10.92 0.10 32.49
N ARG A 18 -10.63 -1.13 32.93
CA ARG A 18 -11.36 -1.75 34.04
C ARG A 18 -11.02 -1.15 35.40
N VAL A 19 -9.77 -0.76 35.64
CA VAL A 19 -9.38 -0.05 36.86
C VAL A 19 -10.06 1.32 36.92
N ASN A 20 -10.09 2.07 35.83
CA ASN A 20 -10.77 3.38 35.75
C ASN A 20 -12.29 3.28 35.91
N GLY A 21 -12.92 2.18 35.44
CA GLY A 21 -14.34 1.91 35.63
C GLY A 21 -14.74 1.53 37.09
N LEU A 22 -13.78 1.00 37.85
CA LEU A 22 -14.02 0.58 39.25
C LEU A 22 -13.73 1.70 40.28
N THR A 23 -12.87 2.69 39.90
CA THR A 23 -12.37 3.70 40.86
C THR A 23 -13.07 5.05 40.77
N GLY A 24 -14.12 5.21 39.95
CA GLY A 24 -14.90 6.46 39.81
C GLY A 24 -14.19 7.72 40.28
N ASN A 25 -13.74 8.56 39.36
CA ASN A 25 -13.15 9.90 39.52
C ASN A 25 -12.58 10.22 40.91
N LEU A 26 -11.39 9.73 41.20
CA LEU A 26 -10.54 10.27 42.26
C LEU A 26 -9.78 11.50 41.72
N PRO A 27 -9.61 12.57 42.50
CA PRO A 27 -8.85 13.75 42.07
C PRO A 27 -7.38 13.35 41.78
N PRO A 28 -6.69 14.11 40.90
CA PRO A 28 -5.32 13.81 40.55
C PRO A 28 -4.43 13.84 41.79
N VAL A 29 -3.79 12.70 42.07
CA VAL A 29 -2.73 12.64 43.09
C VAL A 29 -1.52 13.36 42.53
N ASP A 30 -1.05 14.37 43.23
CA ASP A 30 0.18 15.12 42.92
C ASP A 30 1.35 14.15 42.70
N ALA A 31 1.96 14.20 41.53
CA ALA A 31 3.09 13.37 41.13
C ALA A 31 4.40 13.72 41.89
N ALA A 32 4.34 14.57 42.91
CA ALA A 32 5.48 15.07 43.68
C ALA A 32 5.79 14.32 44.98
N ALA A 33 5.05 13.24 45.32
CA ALA A 33 5.19 12.58 46.62
C ALA A 33 5.41 11.06 46.57
N VAL A 34 6.10 10.54 45.55
CA VAL A 34 6.65 9.17 45.62
C VAL A 34 8.16 9.30 45.58
N ALA A 35 8.74 9.30 46.78
CA ALA A 35 10.17 9.16 46.91
C ALA A 35 10.63 7.81 46.33
N PRO A 36 11.76 7.73 45.61
CA PRO A 36 12.27 6.45 45.10
C PRO A 36 12.81 5.59 46.23
N ALA A 37 12.07 4.55 46.56
CA ALA A 37 12.49 3.56 47.57
C ALA A 37 13.40 2.47 46.99
N ASP A 38 13.93 2.58 45.76
CA ASP A 38 14.68 1.51 45.07
C ASP A 38 16.04 1.96 44.50
N ALA A 39 16.60 3.10 44.90
CA ALA A 39 17.88 3.56 44.36
C ALA A 39 19.08 2.72 44.82
N GLU A 40 19.09 2.23 46.07
CA GLU A 40 20.19 1.45 46.64
C GLU A 40 20.19 0.00 46.07
N ASP A 41 19.05 -0.61 45.79
CA ASP A 41 18.95 -1.93 45.16
C ASP A 41 19.39 -1.92 43.69
N ASP A 42 19.17 -0.82 42.98
CA ASP A 42 19.58 -0.63 41.58
C ASP A 42 21.13 -0.49 41.45
N ASP A 43 21.79 0.19 42.39
CA ASP A 43 23.23 0.38 42.33
C ASP A 43 23.99 -0.91 42.70
N ALA A 44 23.53 -1.67 43.68
CA ALA A 44 24.08 -2.98 44.00
C ALA A 44 23.95 -4.00 42.85
N ALA A 45 22.81 -3.95 42.15
CA ALA A 45 22.60 -4.79 40.96
C ALA A 45 23.52 -4.39 39.78
N ARG A 46 23.79 -3.08 39.60
CA ARG A 46 24.74 -2.56 38.60
C ARG A 46 26.18 -3.00 38.91
N GLU A 47 26.61 -2.89 40.17
CA GLU A 47 27.94 -3.32 40.59
C GLU A 47 28.15 -4.83 40.43
N ALA A 48 27.14 -5.62 40.79
CA ALA A 48 27.18 -7.07 40.58
C ALA A 48 27.23 -7.45 39.09
N ALA A 49 26.49 -6.78 38.25
CA ALA A 49 26.54 -7.01 36.81
C ALA A 49 27.86 -6.58 36.18
N ALA A 50 28.44 -5.45 36.62
CA ALA A 50 29.74 -4.98 36.15
C ALA A 50 30.87 -5.94 36.61
N ALA A 51 30.84 -6.45 37.85
CA ALA A 51 31.79 -7.45 38.33
C ALA A 51 31.71 -8.76 37.54
N LEU A 52 30.50 -9.25 37.25
CA LEU A 52 30.31 -10.42 36.40
C LEU A 52 30.76 -10.15 34.94
N ALA A 53 30.49 -8.97 34.40
CA ALA A 53 30.99 -8.57 33.09
C ALA A 53 32.53 -8.61 33.04
N GLN A 54 33.20 -8.08 34.07
CA GLN A 54 34.67 -8.11 34.21
C GLN A 54 35.20 -9.54 34.23
N LEU A 55 34.54 -10.43 34.95
CA LEU A 55 34.93 -11.84 35.02
C LEU A 55 34.78 -12.54 33.66
N LEU A 56 33.68 -12.29 32.96
CA LEU A 56 33.41 -12.86 31.63
C LEU A 56 34.40 -12.37 30.58
N VAL A 57 34.69 -11.08 30.54
CA VAL A 57 35.62 -10.48 29.59
C VAL A 57 37.05 -10.92 29.87
N SER A 58 37.50 -10.92 31.14
CA SER A 58 38.85 -11.34 31.50
C SER A 58 39.13 -12.82 31.25
N SER A 59 38.09 -13.66 31.30
CA SER A 59 38.18 -15.10 31.02
C SER A 59 37.93 -15.44 29.55
N ALA A 60 37.44 -14.49 28.75
CA ALA A 60 37.16 -14.70 27.33
C ALA A 60 38.45 -14.85 26.53
N ARG A 61 38.37 -15.54 25.38
CA ARG A 61 39.47 -15.69 24.44
C ARG A 61 39.10 -15.09 23.11
N GLU A 62 40.02 -14.38 22.49
CA GLU A 62 39.84 -13.92 21.11
C GLU A 62 39.97 -15.10 20.14
N ALA A 63 39.00 -15.25 19.25
CA ALA A 63 38.96 -16.31 18.26
C ALA A 63 38.32 -15.83 16.96
N ALA A 64 38.81 -16.32 15.81
CA ALA A 64 38.17 -16.19 14.49
C ALA A 64 37.26 -17.39 14.25
N GLY A 65 36.45 -17.32 13.15
CA GLY A 65 35.59 -18.44 12.76
C GLY A 65 34.34 -18.60 13.63
N ASN A 66 33.89 -17.57 14.33
CA ASN A 66 32.71 -17.64 15.17
C ASN A 66 31.46 -17.93 14.28
N PRO A 67 30.63 -18.96 14.64
CA PRO A 67 29.50 -19.38 13.83
C PRO A 67 28.45 -18.28 13.56
N TYR A 68 28.20 -17.39 14.52
CA TYR A 68 27.31 -16.25 14.35
C TYR A 68 27.87 -15.26 13.32
N LEU A 69 29.15 -14.89 13.41
CA LEU A 69 29.81 -13.98 12.48
C LEU A 69 29.91 -14.58 11.07
N SER A 70 30.19 -15.89 10.97
CA SER A 70 30.20 -16.59 9.68
C SER A 70 28.85 -16.50 8.95
N ARG A 71 27.74 -16.69 9.68
CA ARG A 71 26.39 -16.51 9.11
C ARG A 71 26.07 -15.06 8.75
N LYS A 72 26.73 -14.10 9.37
CA LYS A 72 26.61 -12.67 9.09
C LYS A 72 27.59 -12.18 8.00
N GLY A 73 28.28 -13.12 7.33
CA GLY A 73 29.16 -12.84 6.19
C GLY A 73 30.58 -12.41 6.60
N TRP A 74 30.96 -12.57 7.89
CA TRP A 74 32.25 -12.16 8.43
C TRP A 74 33.00 -13.34 9.07
N PRO A 75 33.32 -14.45 8.35
CA PRO A 75 33.95 -15.64 8.92
C PRO A 75 35.35 -15.40 9.47
N GLU A 76 36.11 -14.47 8.85
CA GLU A 76 37.50 -14.18 9.25
C GLU A 76 37.61 -13.19 10.42
N GLN A 77 36.48 -12.60 10.85
CA GLN A 77 36.48 -11.60 11.90
C GLN A 77 36.72 -12.23 13.27
N SER A 78 37.77 -11.78 13.96
CA SER A 78 38.03 -12.15 15.34
C SER A 78 37.05 -11.47 16.31
N CYS A 79 36.65 -12.20 17.35
CA CYS A 79 35.81 -11.68 18.43
C CYS A 79 36.15 -12.38 19.77
N LEU A 80 35.78 -11.75 20.87
CA LEU A 80 35.87 -12.39 22.20
C LEU A 80 34.85 -13.50 22.31
N THR A 81 35.26 -14.68 22.77
CA THR A 81 34.43 -15.86 22.96
C THR A 81 34.51 -16.41 24.34
N LEU A 82 33.41 -16.98 24.84
CA LEU A 82 33.37 -17.67 26.13
C LEU A 82 34.31 -18.88 26.14
N THR A 83 34.98 -19.07 27.27
CA THR A 83 35.78 -20.27 27.53
C THR A 83 35.04 -21.28 28.41
N LYS A 84 34.00 -20.85 29.14
CA LYS A 84 33.14 -21.67 29.99
C LYS A 84 31.69 -21.42 29.75
N PRO A 85 30.78 -22.37 29.99
CA PRO A 85 29.35 -22.16 29.85
C PRO A 85 28.86 -21.05 30.80
N GLN A 86 27.94 -20.19 30.28
CA GLN A 86 27.30 -19.12 31.04
C GLN A 86 25.80 -19.15 30.86
N LYS A 87 25.04 -19.08 31.94
CA LYS A 87 23.58 -18.99 31.90
C LYS A 87 23.13 -17.55 32.16
N ILE A 88 22.33 -17.00 31.25
CA ILE A 88 21.66 -15.71 31.44
C ILE A 88 20.15 -15.93 31.22
N ALA A 89 19.37 -15.70 32.26
CA ALA A 89 17.95 -16.02 32.32
C ALA A 89 17.68 -17.50 31.94
N ILE A 90 16.91 -17.75 30.89
CA ILE A 90 16.59 -19.11 30.40
C ILE A 90 17.59 -19.62 29.36
N THR A 91 18.53 -18.78 28.89
CA THR A 91 19.46 -19.12 27.81
C THR A 91 20.81 -19.55 28.38
N THR A 92 21.32 -20.70 27.96
CA THR A 92 22.68 -21.18 28.29
C THR A 92 23.60 -20.94 27.10
N TYR A 93 24.62 -20.12 27.27
CA TYR A 93 25.67 -19.86 26.31
C TYR A 93 26.80 -20.87 26.54
N ARG A 94 27.45 -21.29 25.46
CA ARG A 94 28.48 -22.35 25.45
C ARG A 94 29.86 -21.76 25.18
N PRO A 95 30.95 -22.48 25.49
CA PRO A 95 32.27 -22.11 25.00
C PRO A 95 32.27 -21.90 23.49
N GLY A 96 32.88 -20.79 23.05
CA GLY A 96 32.85 -20.36 21.65
C GLY A 96 31.75 -19.36 21.32
N ASP A 97 30.72 -19.17 22.16
CA ASP A 97 29.73 -18.12 22.00
C ASP A 97 30.35 -16.74 22.23
N MET A 98 29.87 -15.75 21.54
CA MET A 98 30.47 -14.42 21.46
C MET A 98 30.18 -13.57 22.70
N VAL A 99 31.18 -12.82 23.13
CA VAL A 99 31.13 -11.85 24.25
C VAL A 99 31.34 -10.45 23.67
N VAL A 100 30.39 -9.56 23.86
CA VAL A 100 30.46 -8.16 23.45
C VAL A 100 30.52 -7.27 24.71
N PRO A 101 31.68 -6.70 25.03
CA PRO A 101 31.82 -5.82 26.20
C PRO A 101 31.12 -4.47 25.95
N LEU A 102 30.48 -3.93 26.98
CA LEU A 102 29.88 -2.61 26.98
C LEU A 102 30.61 -1.71 27.93
N HIS A 103 31.06 -0.57 27.43
CA HIS A 103 31.77 0.44 28.23
C HIS A 103 30.91 1.71 28.31
N ASP A 104 31.00 2.42 29.40
CA ASP A 104 30.53 3.77 29.53
C ASP A 104 31.49 4.79 28.84
N MET A 105 31.17 6.06 28.88
CA MET A 105 31.99 7.11 28.25
C MET A 105 33.31 7.37 28.97
N SER A 106 33.48 6.89 30.22
CA SER A 106 34.75 6.92 30.97
C SER A 106 35.69 5.77 30.56
N GLY A 107 35.17 4.79 29.79
CA GLY A 107 35.87 3.58 29.39
C GLY A 107 35.73 2.44 30.41
N GLN A 108 34.90 2.60 31.45
CA GLN A 108 34.66 1.56 32.45
C GLN A 108 33.75 0.48 31.84
N LEU A 109 34.09 -0.80 32.01
CA LEU A 109 33.27 -1.93 31.63
C LEU A 109 32.05 -2.04 32.56
N VAL A 110 30.84 -1.83 32.02
CA VAL A 110 29.61 -1.76 32.84
C VAL A 110 28.64 -2.92 32.56
N ASN A 111 28.82 -3.63 31.44
CA ASN A 111 27.96 -4.77 31.08
C ASN A 111 28.60 -5.60 29.95
N VAL A 112 27.98 -6.73 29.61
CA VAL A 112 28.26 -7.51 28.40
C VAL A 112 27.00 -8.01 27.75
N GLN A 113 27.03 -8.14 26.41
CA GLN A 113 26.05 -8.92 25.67
C GLN A 113 26.67 -10.24 25.25
N LEU A 114 25.98 -11.36 25.49
CA LEU A 114 26.34 -12.66 24.93
C LEU A 114 25.48 -12.94 23.68
N ILE A 115 26.11 -13.51 22.65
CA ILE A 115 25.46 -13.89 21.39
C ILE A 115 25.87 -15.34 21.08
N ASN A 116 24.88 -16.24 20.98
CA ASN A 116 25.15 -17.63 20.63
C ASN A 116 25.19 -17.88 19.12
N ALA A 117 25.53 -19.10 18.74
CA ALA A 117 25.59 -19.53 17.35
C ALA A 117 24.26 -19.30 16.57
N GLU A 118 23.12 -19.44 17.21
CA GLU A 118 21.78 -19.21 16.62
C GLU A 118 21.40 -17.73 16.55
N GLY A 119 22.20 -16.82 17.15
CA GLY A 119 21.95 -15.37 17.15
C GLY A 119 21.06 -14.89 18.30
N VAL A 120 20.80 -15.72 19.30
CA VAL A 120 20.12 -15.30 20.54
C VAL A 120 21.01 -14.37 21.32
N LYS A 121 20.53 -13.16 21.61
CA LYS A 121 21.28 -12.10 22.30
C LYS A 121 20.70 -11.88 23.69
N ARG A 122 21.56 -11.79 24.71
CA ARG A 122 21.15 -11.42 26.08
C ARG A 122 22.23 -10.53 26.71
N ILE A 123 21.78 -9.59 27.52
CA ILE A 123 22.59 -8.68 28.32
C ILE A 123 22.44 -9.09 29.79
N LEU A 124 23.43 -8.86 30.63
CA LEU A 124 23.33 -9.13 32.07
C LEU A 124 22.24 -8.25 32.68
N LYS A 125 21.35 -8.88 33.44
CA LYS A 125 20.26 -8.19 34.13
C LYS A 125 20.82 -7.27 35.23
N GLY A 126 20.28 -6.08 35.35
CA GLY A 126 20.71 -5.07 36.31
C GLY A 126 21.90 -4.22 35.85
N GLY A 127 22.68 -4.66 34.86
CA GLY A 127 23.82 -3.88 34.35
C GLY A 127 23.39 -2.68 33.53
N GLN A 128 24.23 -1.65 33.50
CA GLN A 128 23.97 -0.41 32.75
C GLN A 128 23.92 -0.70 31.25
N VAL A 129 22.92 -0.09 30.57
CA VAL A 129 22.76 -0.08 29.11
C VAL A 129 22.67 1.34 28.60
N LYS A 130 21.91 2.19 29.30
CA LYS A 130 21.71 3.61 28.89
C LYS A 130 23.04 4.36 29.00
N GLY A 131 23.47 4.97 27.89
CA GLY A 131 24.75 5.67 27.81
C GLY A 131 25.98 4.77 27.72
N ALA A 132 25.83 3.44 27.66
CA ALA A 132 26.91 2.50 27.41
C ALA A 132 26.86 1.95 25.99
N CYS A 133 27.99 1.62 25.39
CA CYS A 133 28.10 1.08 24.05
C CYS A 133 29.31 0.14 23.91
N HIS A 134 29.31 -0.60 22.80
CA HIS A 134 30.54 -1.27 22.33
C HIS A 134 31.12 -0.44 21.17
N VAL A 135 32.40 -0.11 21.24
CA VAL A 135 33.06 0.70 20.22
C VAL A 135 33.87 -0.18 19.28
N LEU A 136 33.57 -0.08 18.01
CA LEU A 136 34.34 -0.64 16.89
C LEU A 136 35.17 0.48 16.29
N GLY A 137 36.49 0.42 16.38
CA GLY A 137 37.38 1.46 15.91
C GLY A 137 38.75 0.93 15.53
N SER A 138 39.47 1.65 14.66
CA SER A 138 40.78 1.30 14.15
C SER A 138 41.95 1.81 15.02
N GLY A 139 41.65 2.42 16.18
CA GLY A 139 42.65 3.12 17.02
C GLY A 139 43.17 4.44 16.43
N LYS A 140 42.67 4.86 15.29
CA LYS A 140 42.95 6.17 14.65
C LYS A 140 41.94 7.20 15.09
N PRO A 141 42.26 8.51 15.03
CA PRO A 141 41.27 9.56 15.28
C PRO A 141 40.05 9.42 14.37
N ALA A 142 38.84 9.41 14.95
CA ALA A 142 37.60 9.28 14.22
C ALA A 142 37.43 10.47 13.26
N LYS A 143 37.04 10.20 12.02
CA LYS A 143 36.64 11.23 11.05
C LYS A 143 35.12 11.46 11.07
N ARG A 144 34.38 10.47 11.45
CA ARG A 144 32.93 10.46 11.69
C ARG A 144 32.57 9.33 12.63
N ILE A 145 31.43 9.43 13.27
CA ILE A 145 30.93 8.42 14.22
C ILE A 145 29.61 7.90 13.70
N TRP A 146 29.47 6.58 13.72
CA TRP A 146 28.23 5.90 13.43
C TRP A 146 27.63 5.31 14.71
N LEU A 147 26.32 5.43 14.90
CA LEU A 147 25.56 4.69 15.91
C LEU A 147 24.79 3.58 15.21
N THR A 148 24.82 2.38 15.77
CA THR A 148 24.10 1.20 15.26
C THR A 148 23.37 0.50 16.41
N GLU A 149 22.25 -0.17 16.12
CA GLU A 149 21.55 -0.93 17.14
C GLU A 149 22.27 -2.24 17.44
N GLY A 150 22.61 -3.04 16.42
CA GLY A 150 23.16 -4.37 16.57
C GLY A 150 24.65 -4.48 16.27
N TYR A 151 25.32 -5.46 16.88
CA TYR A 151 26.76 -5.70 16.67
C TYR A 151 27.08 -6.05 15.20
N ALA A 152 26.30 -6.95 14.55
CA ALA A 152 26.57 -7.33 13.15
C ALA A 152 26.40 -6.14 12.19
N THR A 153 25.38 -5.30 12.43
CA THR A 153 25.18 -4.04 11.72
C THR A 153 26.38 -3.13 11.90
N GLY A 154 26.83 -2.94 13.16
CA GLY A 154 28.00 -2.13 13.50
C GLY A 154 29.27 -2.62 12.84
N LEU A 155 29.53 -3.92 12.90
CA LEU A 155 30.68 -4.55 12.24
C LEU A 155 30.67 -4.35 10.73
N THR A 156 29.51 -4.49 10.09
CA THR A 156 29.34 -4.26 8.67
C THR A 156 29.65 -2.81 8.29
N VAL A 157 29.08 -1.85 9.02
CA VAL A 157 29.36 -0.43 8.80
C VAL A 157 30.84 -0.14 9.00
N HIS A 158 31.47 -0.63 10.08
CA HIS A 158 32.91 -0.44 10.35
C HIS A 158 33.79 -1.00 9.24
N ASN A 159 33.59 -2.26 8.86
CA ASN A 159 34.42 -2.94 7.85
C ASN A 159 34.27 -2.30 6.45
N LEU A 160 33.07 -1.81 6.13
CA LEU A 160 32.81 -1.20 4.81
C LEU A 160 33.25 0.27 4.72
N THR A 161 33.23 1.01 5.83
CA THR A 161 33.55 2.45 5.83
C THR A 161 34.94 2.78 6.38
N GLY A 162 35.41 1.95 7.34
CA GLY A 162 36.61 2.23 8.13
C GLY A 162 36.40 3.28 9.24
N ASP A 163 35.17 3.73 9.44
CA ASP A 163 34.81 4.72 10.44
C ASP A 163 34.61 4.09 11.83
N GLU A 164 34.64 4.93 12.87
CA GLU A 164 34.31 4.51 14.22
C GLU A 164 32.81 4.26 14.38
N VAL A 165 32.43 3.15 15.01
CA VAL A 165 31.04 2.75 15.21
C VAL A 165 30.77 2.46 16.67
N TRP A 166 29.74 3.07 17.23
CA TRP A 166 29.23 2.83 18.56
C TRP A 166 27.97 1.97 18.49
N VAL A 167 28.06 0.75 18.98
CA VAL A 167 26.95 -0.21 19.00
C VAL A 167 26.11 0.02 20.25
N ALA A 168 24.88 0.48 20.06
CA ALA A 168 23.96 0.91 21.12
C ALA A 168 23.23 -0.24 21.85
N LEU A 169 23.16 -1.42 21.24
CA LEU A 169 22.43 -2.63 21.62
C LEU A 169 20.91 -2.49 21.74
N SER A 170 20.37 -1.29 21.59
CA SER A 170 18.93 -0.99 21.54
C SER A 170 18.70 0.37 20.91
N SER A 171 17.67 0.48 20.07
CA SER A 171 17.24 1.75 19.47
C SER A 171 16.82 2.80 20.53
N SER A 172 16.38 2.37 21.71
CA SER A 172 16.06 3.28 22.82
C SER A 172 17.28 4.02 23.39
N ASN A 173 18.50 3.50 23.15
CA ASN A 173 19.75 4.11 23.61
C ASN A 173 20.31 5.17 22.63
N PHE A 174 19.79 5.28 21.41
CA PHE A 174 20.30 6.23 20.40
C PHE A 174 20.33 7.67 20.89
N LEU A 175 19.25 8.16 21.51
CA LEU A 175 19.20 9.55 21.99
C LEU A 175 20.28 9.84 23.05
N SER A 176 20.51 8.92 23.99
CA SER A 176 21.54 9.06 25.03
C SER A 176 22.94 9.02 24.44
N LEU A 177 23.23 8.07 23.55
CA LEU A 177 24.55 7.96 22.92
C LEU A 177 24.82 9.10 21.93
N ALA A 178 23.82 9.57 21.20
CA ALA A 178 23.99 10.72 20.30
C ALA A 178 24.34 11.99 21.07
N GLY A 179 23.71 12.22 22.25
CA GLY A 179 24.06 13.32 23.14
C GLY A 179 25.51 13.21 23.62
N LEU A 180 25.90 12.07 24.15
CA LEU A 180 27.27 11.81 24.62
C LEU A 180 28.32 11.90 23.48
N ALA A 181 27.96 11.45 22.26
CA ALA A 181 28.82 11.60 21.09
C ALA A 181 29.04 13.10 20.74
N ARG A 182 28.01 13.93 20.87
CA ARG A 182 28.11 15.38 20.68
C ARG A 182 28.93 16.09 21.75
N GLU A 183 28.76 15.69 22.99
CA GLU A 183 29.59 16.21 24.10
C GLU A 183 31.07 15.91 23.89
N LYS A 184 31.39 14.67 23.47
CA LYS A 184 32.77 14.25 23.23
C LYS A 184 33.35 14.78 21.90
N HIS A 185 32.52 14.94 20.88
CA HIS A 185 32.92 15.29 19.51
C HIS A 185 31.95 16.32 18.90
N ALA A 186 32.06 17.55 19.32
CA ALA A 186 31.12 18.63 18.95
C ALA A 186 30.95 18.83 17.44
N THR A 187 32.00 18.62 16.64
CA THR A 187 32.05 18.97 15.19
C THR A 187 32.09 17.78 14.26
N LEU A 188 32.33 16.55 14.75
CA LEU A 188 32.41 15.39 13.87
C LEU A 188 31.03 15.05 13.28
N PRO A 189 30.95 14.63 12.01
CA PRO A 189 29.71 14.07 11.45
C PRO A 189 29.25 12.88 12.28
N LEU A 190 27.99 12.92 12.74
CA LEU A 190 27.34 11.85 13.50
C LEU A 190 26.24 11.25 12.65
N LEU A 191 26.26 9.94 12.48
CA LEU A 191 25.31 9.19 11.68
C LEU A 191 24.66 8.10 12.53
N ILE A 192 23.38 7.85 12.29
CA ILE A 192 22.64 6.76 12.93
C ILE A 192 22.24 5.77 11.83
N ALA A 193 22.94 4.64 11.78
CA ALA A 193 22.61 3.54 10.88
C ALA A 193 21.45 2.73 11.51
N ALA A 194 20.24 3.21 11.25
CA ALA A 194 19.03 2.64 11.80
C ALA A 194 18.54 1.45 10.97
N ASP A 195 17.83 0.54 11.62
CA ASP A 195 17.17 -0.57 10.94
C ASP A 195 15.90 -0.08 10.21
N ARG A 196 15.58 -0.68 9.07
CA ARG A 196 14.35 -0.41 8.32
C ARG A 196 13.28 -1.43 8.72
N ASP A 197 12.54 -1.11 9.79
CA ASP A 197 11.49 -1.96 10.34
C ASP A 197 10.13 -1.73 9.65
N LEU A 198 9.30 -2.78 9.59
CA LEU A 198 7.93 -2.70 9.06
C LEU A 198 7.03 -1.73 9.85
N ASN A 199 7.21 -1.67 11.17
CA ASN A 199 6.45 -0.79 12.06
C ASN A 199 7.07 0.61 12.22
N GLY A 200 8.30 0.83 11.73
CA GLY A 200 9.03 2.09 11.76
C GLY A 200 9.43 2.58 13.15
N ASP A 201 9.35 1.76 14.20
CA ASP A 201 9.64 2.19 15.58
C ASP A 201 11.11 2.54 15.78
N GLY A 202 12.04 1.69 15.28
CA GLY A 202 13.46 1.96 15.28
C GLY A 202 13.82 3.23 14.51
N GLN A 203 13.22 3.44 13.36
CA GLN A 203 13.39 4.64 12.53
C GLN A 203 12.94 5.91 13.26
N ARG A 204 11.75 5.90 13.90
CA ARG A 204 11.26 7.06 14.68
C ARG A 204 12.19 7.43 15.83
N LYS A 205 12.75 6.45 16.54
CA LYS A 205 13.72 6.68 17.62
C LYS A 205 15.03 7.24 17.09
N ALA A 206 15.53 6.71 15.97
CA ALA A 206 16.73 7.22 15.29
C ALA A 206 16.51 8.66 14.80
N GLN A 207 15.37 8.95 14.19
CA GLN A 207 15.02 10.29 13.73
C GLN A 207 14.96 11.30 14.88
N LYS A 208 14.31 10.95 16.00
CA LYS A 208 14.25 11.78 17.20
C LYS A 208 15.65 12.08 17.77
N ALA A 209 16.54 11.09 17.80
CA ALA A 209 17.91 11.27 18.24
C ALA A 209 18.73 12.13 17.27
N ALA A 210 18.51 11.97 15.97
CA ALA A 210 19.18 12.76 14.94
C ALA A 210 18.78 14.24 15.00
N GLU A 211 17.51 14.55 15.15
CA GLU A 211 17.00 15.91 15.30
C GLU A 211 17.56 16.60 16.56
N ALA A 212 17.60 15.89 17.69
CA ALA A 212 18.09 16.43 18.96
C ALA A 212 19.60 16.70 18.95
N CYS A 213 20.38 15.95 18.19
CA CYS A 213 21.84 15.96 18.24
C CYS A 213 22.51 16.36 16.92
N ASN A 214 21.77 16.91 15.97
CA ASN A 214 22.24 17.24 14.62
C ASN A 214 23.02 16.07 13.97
N ALA A 215 22.38 14.92 13.92
CA ALA A 215 22.90 13.72 13.29
C ALA A 215 22.13 13.40 12.00
N THR A 216 22.69 12.55 11.15
CA THR A 216 22.05 12.07 9.91
C THR A 216 21.58 10.63 10.11
N VAL A 217 20.32 10.33 9.77
CA VAL A 217 19.82 8.95 9.76
C VAL A 217 20.16 8.30 8.42
N ALA A 218 20.82 7.16 8.47
CA ALA A 218 21.16 6.32 7.33
C ALA A 218 20.33 5.04 7.37
N LEU A 219 19.47 4.84 6.37
CA LEU A 219 18.64 3.64 6.24
C LEU A 219 19.20 2.70 5.19
N PRO A 220 19.22 1.38 5.45
CA PRO A 220 19.66 0.41 4.45
C PRO A 220 18.71 0.40 3.25
N PRO A 221 19.19 0.04 2.04
CA PRO A 221 18.35 -0.06 0.84
C PRO A 221 17.36 -1.22 0.89
N VAL A 222 17.48 -2.11 1.88
CA VAL A 222 16.61 -3.28 2.10
C VAL A 222 15.86 -3.16 3.42
N PHE A 223 14.82 -3.98 3.60
CA PHE A 223 14.23 -4.20 4.93
C PHE A 223 15.20 -5.01 5.80
N GLY A 224 15.26 -4.63 7.07
CA GLY A 224 16.21 -5.16 8.01
C GLY A 224 17.32 -4.16 8.32
N ASP A 225 18.53 -4.66 8.51
CA ASP A 225 19.69 -3.87 8.89
C ASP A 225 20.75 -3.75 7.77
N TRP A 226 21.82 -2.99 7.99
CA TRP A 226 22.91 -2.85 7.03
C TRP A 226 23.71 -4.15 6.79
N ASN A 227 23.67 -5.10 7.72
CA ASN A 227 24.22 -6.43 7.49
C ASN A 227 23.32 -7.25 6.55
N ASP A 228 22.00 -7.10 6.64
CA ASP A 228 21.09 -7.73 5.70
C ASP A 228 21.29 -7.17 4.28
N ALA A 229 21.52 -5.86 4.15
CA ALA A 229 21.89 -5.24 2.87
C ALA A 229 23.21 -5.83 2.31
N TYR A 230 24.21 -6.02 3.15
CA TYR A 230 25.47 -6.64 2.77
C TYR A 230 25.29 -8.09 2.30
N MET A 231 24.48 -8.86 3.03
CA MET A 231 24.22 -10.26 2.68
C MET A 231 23.42 -10.41 1.37
N GLN A 232 22.56 -9.45 1.04
CA GLN A 232 21.73 -9.49 -0.17
C GLN A 232 22.42 -8.92 -1.40
N HIS A 233 23.17 -7.83 -1.27
CA HIS A 233 23.70 -7.06 -2.40
C HIS A 233 25.25 -7.11 -2.51
N GLY A 234 25.92 -7.67 -1.51
CA GLY A 234 27.37 -7.78 -1.47
C GLY A 234 28.07 -6.48 -1.05
N GLU A 235 29.40 -6.58 -0.97
CA GLU A 235 30.25 -5.52 -0.43
C GLU A 235 30.19 -4.21 -1.21
N ALA A 236 30.34 -4.27 -2.54
CA ALA A 236 30.47 -3.07 -3.38
C ALA A 236 29.20 -2.21 -3.35
N ALA A 237 28.03 -2.84 -3.48
CA ALA A 237 26.74 -2.15 -3.48
C ALA A 237 26.42 -1.55 -2.10
N THR A 238 26.68 -2.30 -1.01
CA THR A 238 26.43 -1.81 0.35
C THR A 238 27.39 -0.71 0.74
N ARG A 239 28.65 -0.79 0.35
CA ARG A 239 29.65 0.28 0.54
C ARG A 239 29.24 1.56 -0.20
N GLN A 240 28.72 1.45 -1.41
CA GLN A 240 28.21 2.60 -2.16
C GLN A 240 27.00 3.22 -1.46
N ALA A 241 26.03 2.42 -1.04
CA ALA A 241 24.84 2.88 -0.32
C ALA A 241 25.21 3.58 1.01
N LEU A 242 26.18 3.04 1.77
CA LEU A 242 26.68 3.68 3.00
C LEU A 242 27.35 5.03 2.70
N ARG A 243 28.11 5.14 1.61
CA ARG A 243 28.72 6.42 1.19
C ARG A 243 27.68 7.46 0.84
N GLU A 244 26.65 7.06 0.09
CA GLU A 244 25.53 7.94 -0.28
C GLU A 244 24.74 8.39 0.94
N ALA A 245 24.43 7.46 1.87
CA ALA A 245 23.74 7.78 3.10
C ALA A 245 24.58 8.64 4.08
N ALA A 246 25.91 8.51 4.03
CA ALA A 246 26.85 9.29 4.83
C ALA A 246 27.22 10.65 4.22
N ALA A 247 26.89 10.87 2.95
CA ALA A 247 27.11 12.15 2.33
C ALA A 247 26.27 13.21 3.10
N PRO A 248 26.88 14.32 3.54
CA PRO A 248 26.08 15.38 4.15
C PRO A 248 24.97 15.73 3.15
N PRO A 249 23.74 15.94 3.61
CA PRO A 249 22.71 16.45 2.72
C PRO A 249 23.32 17.65 2.00
N ALA A 250 23.32 17.64 0.66
CA ALA A 250 23.86 18.75 -0.10
C ALA A 250 23.26 20.03 0.47
N ALA A 251 24.10 20.99 0.87
CA ALA A 251 23.66 22.21 1.51
C ALA A 251 22.51 22.81 0.70
N SER A 252 21.42 23.12 1.37
CA SER A 252 20.33 23.84 0.73
C SER A 252 20.89 25.17 0.19
N PRO A 253 20.52 25.63 -1.00
CA PRO A 253 20.90 26.96 -1.46
C PRO A 253 20.50 28.04 -0.44
N PHE A 254 19.56 27.75 0.44
CA PHE A 254 19.11 28.66 1.52
C PHE A 254 20.04 28.65 2.74
N ASP A 255 20.91 27.67 2.92
CA ASP A 255 21.82 27.59 4.08
C ASP A 255 22.98 28.60 4.00
N VAL A 256 23.29 29.08 2.79
CA VAL A 256 24.41 30.00 2.50
C VAL A 256 23.96 31.39 2.04
N MET A 257 22.64 31.60 1.94
CA MET A 257 22.05 32.84 1.41
C MET A 257 21.68 33.82 2.53
N SER A 258 21.96 35.10 2.35
CA SER A 258 21.51 36.13 3.28
C SER A 258 20.08 36.58 3.02
N GLU A 259 19.42 37.14 4.06
CA GLU A 259 18.09 37.74 3.94
C GLU A 259 18.01 38.81 2.84
N ALA A 260 19.04 39.67 2.76
CA ALA A 260 19.10 40.75 1.79
C ALA A 260 19.16 40.24 0.34
N GLU A 261 20.03 39.25 0.07
CA GLU A 261 20.13 38.62 -1.24
C GLU A 261 18.81 37.99 -1.66
N PHE A 262 18.22 37.18 -0.79
CA PHE A 262 16.94 36.54 -1.07
C PHE A 262 15.79 37.51 -1.27
N THR A 263 15.77 38.59 -0.47
CA THR A 263 14.70 39.59 -0.58
C THR A 263 14.78 40.37 -1.91
N ALA A 264 16.00 40.64 -2.41
CA ALA A 264 16.24 41.32 -3.68
C ALA A 264 15.88 40.50 -4.92
N MET A 265 15.83 39.15 -4.80
CA MET A 265 15.52 38.25 -5.92
C MET A 265 14.09 38.46 -6.44
N SER A 266 13.94 38.31 -7.76
CA SER A 266 12.66 38.22 -8.44
C SER A 266 11.94 36.90 -8.09
N ALA A 267 10.67 36.76 -8.48
CA ALA A 267 9.91 35.53 -8.28
C ALA A 267 10.53 34.33 -9.00
N SER A 268 11.10 34.54 -10.20
CA SER A 268 11.76 33.50 -10.99
C SER A 268 13.06 33.03 -10.33
N GLU A 269 13.90 33.92 -9.86
CA GLU A 269 15.14 33.56 -9.14
C GLU A 269 14.82 32.80 -7.84
N LYS A 270 13.77 33.21 -7.09
CA LYS A 270 13.29 32.47 -5.93
C LYS A 270 12.78 31.08 -6.29
N ALA A 271 12.06 30.96 -7.41
CA ALA A 271 11.57 29.69 -7.92
C ALA A 271 12.72 28.73 -8.31
N GLU A 272 13.78 29.27 -8.93
CA GLU A 272 15.00 28.49 -9.22
C GLU A 272 15.65 27.95 -7.94
N ARG A 273 15.78 28.80 -6.91
CA ARG A 273 16.34 28.34 -5.60
C ARG A 273 15.48 27.27 -4.95
N VAL A 274 14.14 27.40 -5.05
CA VAL A 274 13.23 26.34 -4.59
C VAL A 274 13.43 25.04 -5.38
N ALA A 275 13.53 25.10 -6.71
CA ALA A 275 13.80 23.91 -7.53
C ALA A 275 15.14 23.24 -7.17
N GLU A 276 16.19 24.04 -6.94
CA GLU A 276 17.50 23.55 -6.49
C GLU A 276 17.43 22.89 -5.11
N HIS A 277 16.68 23.48 -4.16
CA HIS A 277 16.45 22.90 -2.84
C HIS A 277 15.83 21.49 -2.93
N TYR A 278 14.90 21.31 -3.84
CA TYR A 278 14.31 19.99 -4.13
C TYR A 278 15.15 19.13 -5.06
N ARG A 279 16.38 19.57 -5.43
CA ARG A 279 17.36 18.78 -6.24
C ARG A 279 16.78 18.24 -7.54
N SER A 280 16.00 19.02 -8.24
CA SER A 280 15.30 18.63 -9.47
C SER A 280 14.33 17.45 -9.29
N ASN A 281 13.83 17.23 -8.07
CA ASN A 281 12.82 16.22 -7.77
C ASN A 281 11.39 16.79 -7.81
N LEU A 282 11.18 17.92 -8.49
CA LEU A 282 9.87 18.50 -8.75
C LEU A 282 9.50 18.38 -10.22
N ALA A 283 8.24 18.14 -10.49
CA ALA A 283 7.66 18.12 -11.83
C ALA A 283 6.19 18.57 -11.76
N VAL A 284 5.60 18.89 -12.90
CA VAL A 284 4.15 19.10 -13.01
C VAL A 284 3.54 17.96 -13.83
N ASP A 285 2.25 17.70 -13.62
CA ASP A 285 1.51 16.76 -14.45
C ASP A 285 1.32 17.29 -15.89
N ALA A 286 0.66 16.50 -16.75
CA ALA A 286 0.41 16.91 -18.14
C ALA A 286 -0.46 18.15 -18.28
N SER A 287 -1.25 18.53 -17.26
CA SER A 287 -2.04 19.76 -17.26
C SER A 287 -1.19 21.01 -16.91
N GLY A 288 -0.04 20.81 -16.28
CA GLY A 288 0.78 21.89 -15.70
C GLY A 288 0.29 22.39 -14.35
N GLU A 289 -0.86 21.89 -13.86
CA GLU A 289 -1.52 22.41 -12.64
C GLU A 289 -1.17 21.63 -11.39
N ILE A 290 -0.89 20.33 -11.52
CA ILE A 290 -0.62 19.45 -10.39
C ILE A 290 0.87 19.33 -10.18
N LEU A 291 1.35 19.83 -9.03
CA LEU A 291 2.75 19.70 -8.63
C LEU A 291 3.02 18.30 -8.08
N CYS A 292 4.11 17.71 -8.52
CA CYS A 292 4.56 16.39 -8.10
C CYS A 292 5.99 16.44 -7.56
N HIS A 293 6.26 15.65 -6.53
CA HIS A 293 7.58 15.47 -5.94
C HIS A 293 8.02 14.02 -6.07
N TYR A 294 9.26 13.79 -6.50
CA TYR A 294 9.88 12.47 -6.53
C TYR A 294 10.41 12.13 -5.14
N GLU A 295 9.79 11.15 -4.50
CA GLU A 295 10.14 10.67 -3.17
C GLU A 295 9.90 9.17 -3.06
N ALA A 296 10.78 8.45 -2.37
CA ALA A 296 10.66 7.00 -2.14
C ALA A 296 10.41 6.18 -3.42
N GLY A 297 11.00 6.60 -4.55
CA GLY A 297 10.92 5.87 -5.83
C GLY A 297 9.71 6.23 -6.70
N ALA A 298 8.82 7.11 -6.25
CA ALA A 298 7.62 7.51 -6.98
C ALA A 298 7.45 9.03 -7.08
N TRP A 299 6.78 9.49 -8.13
CA TRP A 299 6.32 10.86 -8.30
C TRP A 299 4.95 11.01 -7.63
N ARG A 300 4.92 11.62 -6.45
CA ARG A 300 3.71 11.82 -5.65
C ARG A 300 3.16 13.23 -5.82
N VAL A 301 1.85 13.35 -5.84
CA VAL A 301 1.17 14.66 -5.88
C VAL A 301 1.37 15.38 -4.56
N ILE A 302 1.78 16.65 -4.62
CA ILE A 302 1.82 17.54 -3.45
C ILE A 302 0.63 18.51 -3.51
N SER A 303 -0.12 18.59 -2.44
CA SER A 303 -1.17 19.62 -2.37
C SER A 303 -0.56 21.03 -2.41
N GLY A 304 -1.16 21.96 -3.16
CA GLY A 304 -0.67 23.33 -3.26
C GLY A 304 -0.57 24.04 -1.90
N ASN A 305 -1.47 23.71 -0.96
CA ASN A 305 -1.40 24.24 0.40
C ASN A 305 -0.20 23.71 1.18
N GLN A 306 0.11 22.43 1.04
CA GLN A 306 1.29 21.85 1.71
C GLN A 306 2.58 22.43 1.12
N PHE A 307 2.69 22.46 -0.21
CA PHE A 307 3.86 23.03 -0.87
C PHE A 307 4.04 24.53 -0.55
N GLY A 308 2.95 25.30 -0.53
CA GLY A 308 2.99 26.71 -0.10
C GLY A 308 3.50 26.90 1.34
N ARG A 309 3.13 26.00 2.27
CA ARG A 309 3.69 26.00 3.64
C ARG A 309 5.17 25.69 3.65
N ASP A 310 5.61 24.74 2.83
CA ASP A 310 7.02 24.35 2.78
C ASP A 310 7.86 25.49 2.18
N VAL A 311 7.38 26.14 1.13
CA VAL A 311 8.01 27.38 0.61
C VAL A 311 8.02 28.49 1.66
N ALA A 312 6.93 28.69 2.41
CA ALA A 312 6.87 29.69 3.48
C ALA A 312 7.92 29.42 4.58
N LYS A 313 8.18 28.17 4.93
CA LYS A 313 9.26 27.80 5.87
C LYS A 313 10.64 28.25 5.37
N LEU A 314 10.90 28.14 4.06
CA LEU A 314 12.18 28.63 3.49
C LEU A 314 12.33 30.14 3.68
N PHE A 315 11.26 30.94 3.46
CA PHE A 315 11.27 32.36 3.78
C PHE A 315 11.53 32.64 5.26
N GLN A 316 10.89 31.83 6.15
CA GLN A 316 11.09 31.99 7.61
C GLN A 316 12.53 31.64 8.03
N CYS A 317 13.14 30.57 7.48
CA CYS A 317 14.53 30.24 7.78
C CYS A 317 15.50 31.40 7.46
N LEU A 318 15.23 32.11 6.36
CA LEU A 318 16.01 33.28 5.96
C LEU A 318 15.57 34.58 6.64
N ARG A 319 14.56 34.56 7.52
CA ARG A 319 13.92 35.74 8.15
C ARG A 319 13.36 36.75 7.13
N ALA A 320 13.14 36.31 5.87
CA ALA A 320 12.67 37.17 4.80
C ALA A 320 11.15 37.43 4.91
N PRO A 321 10.69 38.66 4.70
CA PRO A 321 9.27 39.01 4.81
C PRO A 321 8.48 38.42 3.64
N PHE A 322 7.32 37.79 3.94
CA PHE A 322 6.42 37.21 2.93
C PHE A 322 4.95 37.51 3.20
N SER A 323 4.16 37.37 2.16
CA SER A 323 2.69 37.33 2.19
C SER A 323 2.20 36.14 1.41
N ALA A 324 0.94 35.72 1.56
CA ALA A 324 0.33 34.64 0.81
C ALA A 324 0.48 34.86 -0.72
N GLY A 325 0.29 36.11 -1.19
CA GLY A 325 0.45 36.44 -2.62
C GLY A 325 1.89 36.27 -3.13
N LYS A 326 2.91 36.64 -2.31
CA LYS A 326 4.32 36.42 -2.68
C LYS A 326 4.66 34.93 -2.77
N ILE A 327 4.18 34.11 -1.82
CA ILE A 327 4.37 32.66 -1.87
C ILE A 327 3.69 32.06 -3.10
N ALA A 328 2.43 32.44 -3.35
CA ALA A 328 1.69 31.97 -4.54
C ALA A 328 2.44 32.34 -5.83
N GLY A 329 2.93 33.59 -5.95
CA GLY A 329 3.68 34.02 -7.13
C GLY A 329 4.97 33.21 -7.38
N VAL A 330 5.70 32.83 -6.33
CA VAL A 330 6.87 31.93 -6.46
C VAL A 330 6.45 30.53 -6.88
N VAL A 331 5.38 29.97 -6.29
CA VAL A 331 4.89 28.62 -6.63
C VAL A 331 4.37 28.57 -8.07
N ASP A 332 3.60 29.56 -8.51
CA ASP A 332 3.05 29.61 -9.86
C ASP A 332 4.16 29.81 -10.91
N THR A 333 5.14 30.67 -10.62
CA THR A 333 6.33 30.81 -11.47
C THR A 333 7.12 29.50 -11.55
N LEU A 334 7.29 28.80 -10.43
CA LEU A 334 7.96 27.51 -10.38
C LEU A 334 7.29 26.48 -11.27
N LYS A 335 5.95 26.37 -11.23
CA LYS A 335 5.21 25.43 -12.10
C LYS A 335 5.49 25.65 -13.58
N LEU A 336 5.65 26.90 -14.03
CA LEU A 336 5.97 27.22 -15.43
C LEU A 336 7.39 26.77 -15.83
N MET A 337 8.30 26.60 -14.86
CA MET A 337 9.69 26.25 -15.09
C MET A 337 9.95 24.74 -14.98
N LEU A 338 9.08 24.01 -14.28
CA LEU A 338 9.27 22.59 -14.02
C LEU A 338 9.00 21.72 -15.25
N PRO A 339 9.71 20.56 -15.36
CA PRO A 339 9.43 19.59 -16.41
C PRO A 339 8.04 18.97 -16.23
N GLN A 340 7.37 18.67 -17.33
CA GLN A 340 6.16 17.88 -17.32
C GLN A 340 6.48 16.39 -17.14
N GLN A 341 5.66 15.69 -16.36
CA GLN A 341 5.77 14.24 -16.20
C GLN A 341 5.58 13.53 -17.54
N ALA A 342 6.49 12.64 -17.87
CA ALA A 342 6.32 11.72 -18.98
C ALA A 342 5.23 10.67 -18.68
N ALA A 343 4.70 10.05 -19.73
CA ALA A 343 3.78 8.93 -19.57
C ALA A 343 4.45 7.77 -18.81
N PRO A 344 3.75 7.12 -17.86
CA PRO A 344 4.28 5.97 -17.15
C PRO A 344 4.68 4.85 -18.10
N GLN A 345 5.85 4.26 -17.86
CA GLN A 345 6.30 3.08 -18.61
C GLN A 345 5.53 1.85 -18.13
N ARG A 346 4.61 1.33 -18.95
CA ARG A 346 3.66 0.26 -18.61
C ARG A 346 4.31 -1.07 -18.22
N GLN A 347 5.54 -1.31 -18.64
CA GLN A 347 6.30 -2.50 -18.31
C GLN A 347 6.96 -2.43 -16.92
N LEU A 348 7.02 -1.27 -16.30
CA LEU A 348 7.67 -1.08 -15.02
C LEU A 348 6.68 -1.24 -13.86
N ILE A 349 7.04 -2.06 -12.88
CA ILE A 349 6.34 -2.18 -11.60
C ILE A 349 7.28 -1.74 -10.49
N GLY A 350 6.87 -0.73 -9.73
CA GLY A 350 7.61 -0.24 -8.59
C GLY A 350 7.34 -1.08 -7.34
N PHE A 351 8.40 -1.57 -6.72
CA PHE A 351 8.40 -2.21 -5.43
C PHE A 351 9.22 -1.37 -4.46
N ARG A 352 9.02 -1.52 -3.16
CA ARG A 352 9.73 -0.73 -2.15
C ARG A 352 11.25 -0.75 -2.32
N ASN A 353 11.82 -1.88 -2.69
CA ASN A 353 13.27 -2.07 -2.85
C ASN A 353 13.80 -1.85 -4.28
N GLY A 354 12.96 -1.47 -5.27
CA GLY A 354 13.40 -1.24 -6.64
C GLY A 354 12.28 -1.36 -7.67
N VAL A 355 12.67 -1.47 -8.92
CA VAL A 355 11.76 -1.49 -10.07
C VAL A 355 11.99 -2.73 -10.91
N LEU A 356 10.92 -3.47 -11.19
CA LEU A 356 10.93 -4.61 -12.08
C LEU A 356 10.43 -4.20 -13.48
N ASP A 357 11.24 -4.44 -14.49
CA ASP A 357 10.79 -4.41 -15.89
C ASP A 357 10.21 -5.79 -16.25
N THR A 358 8.90 -5.86 -16.44
CA THR A 358 8.19 -7.13 -16.72
C THR A 358 8.51 -7.69 -18.09
N ARG A 359 8.99 -6.87 -19.03
CA ARG A 359 9.37 -7.29 -20.37
C ARG A 359 10.73 -8.01 -20.39
N THR A 360 11.70 -7.49 -19.62
CA THR A 360 13.06 -8.01 -19.59
C THR A 360 13.31 -8.92 -18.38
N GLY A 361 12.47 -8.86 -17.34
CA GLY A 361 12.69 -9.50 -16.05
C GLY A 361 13.81 -8.85 -15.22
N LEU A 362 14.35 -7.70 -15.65
CA LEU A 362 15.42 -7.00 -14.96
C LEU A 362 14.85 -6.24 -13.75
N PHE A 363 15.43 -6.47 -12.59
CA PHE A 363 15.17 -5.68 -11.37
C PHE A 363 16.31 -4.68 -11.16
N SER A 364 15.98 -3.41 -10.96
CA SER A 364 16.94 -2.30 -10.86
C SER A 364 16.55 -1.32 -9.75
N PRO A 365 17.49 -0.50 -9.23
CA PRO A 365 17.17 0.57 -8.30
C PRO A 365 16.17 1.58 -8.88
N HIS A 366 15.48 2.27 -7.98
CA HIS A 366 14.59 3.37 -8.35
C HIS A 366 15.35 4.50 -9.04
N ARG A 367 14.71 5.06 -10.06
CA ARG A 367 15.20 6.27 -10.77
C ARG A 367 14.02 7.17 -11.06
N ARG A 368 14.21 8.49 -10.93
CA ARG A 368 13.16 9.47 -11.23
C ARG A 368 12.73 9.45 -12.70
N GLU A 369 13.63 9.07 -13.61
CA GLU A 369 13.41 8.93 -15.05
C GLU A 369 12.45 7.77 -15.39
N ASN A 370 12.15 6.88 -14.44
CA ASN A 370 11.16 5.82 -14.59
C ASN A 370 9.72 6.38 -14.62
N TRP A 371 9.50 7.59 -14.13
CA TRP A 371 8.21 8.28 -14.04
C TRP A 371 7.12 7.46 -13.34
N LEU A 372 7.51 6.58 -12.41
CA LEU A 372 6.56 5.81 -11.61
C LEU A 372 5.75 6.76 -10.73
N ARG A 373 4.44 6.58 -10.73
CA ARG A 373 3.51 7.33 -9.85
C ARG A 373 3.21 6.58 -8.57
N THR A 374 3.46 5.28 -8.56
CA THR A 374 3.18 4.39 -7.44
C THR A 374 4.29 3.39 -7.25
N VAL A 375 4.50 3.03 -5.99
CA VAL A 375 5.43 1.99 -5.54
C VAL A 375 4.71 1.18 -4.50
N SER A 376 4.63 -0.14 -4.70
CA SER A 376 4.07 -1.05 -3.72
C SER A 376 4.94 -1.09 -2.45
N ASP A 377 4.32 -1.23 -1.28
CA ASP A 377 5.03 -1.35 0.01
C ASP A 377 5.71 -2.71 0.20
N VAL A 378 5.67 -3.58 -0.81
CA VAL A 378 6.27 -4.91 -0.78
C VAL A 378 7.66 -4.89 -1.38
N ASP A 379 8.58 -5.67 -0.81
CA ASP A 379 9.87 -5.94 -1.42
C ASP A 379 9.72 -7.03 -2.50
N TYR A 380 10.22 -6.74 -3.69
CA TYR A 380 10.37 -7.77 -4.71
C TYR A 380 11.58 -8.66 -4.40
N THR A 381 11.34 -9.94 -4.41
CA THR A 381 12.38 -10.97 -4.37
C THR A 381 12.22 -11.92 -5.54
N ARG A 382 13.31 -12.54 -5.98
CA ARG A 382 13.26 -13.47 -7.11
C ARG A 382 12.35 -14.67 -6.81
N PRO A 383 11.68 -15.24 -7.82
CA PRO A 383 10.92 -16.48 -7.68
C PRO A 383 11.75 -17.58 -7.03
N VAL A 384 11.12 -18.34 -6.15
CA VAL A 384 11.72 -19.49 -5.47
C VAL A 384 11.23 -20.76 -6.16
N GLU A 385 12.15 -21.66 -6.50
CA GLU A 385 11.80 -22.91 -7.16
C GLU A 385 10.94 -23.81 -6.24
N GLY A 386 9.85 -24.35 -6.78
CA GLY A 386 8.92 -25.19 -6.01
C GLY A 386 8.01 -24.44 -5.05
N GLU A 387 8.04 -23.11 -5.06
CA GLU A 387 7.13 -22.28 -4.24
C GLU A 387 5.72 -22.29 -4.83
N THR A 388 4.72 -22.54 -3.98
CA THR A 388 3.29 -22.50 -4.33
C THR A 388 2.50 -21.71 -3.30
N LEU A 389 1.38 -21.11 -3.71
CA LEU A 389 0.48 -20.41 -2.78
C LEU A 389 -0.05 -21.33 -1.69
N GLU A 390 -0.47 -22.53 -2.06
CA GLU A 390 -1.06 -23.50 -1.14
C GLU A 390 -0.14 -23.85 0.04
N ARG A 391 1.16 -24.01 -0.24
CA ARG A 391 2.14 -24.47 0.75
C ARG A 391 2.81 -23.32 1.49
N HIS A 392 3.04 -22.18 0.83
CA HIS A 392 3.89 -21.11 1.33
C HIS A 392 3.13 -19.82 1.65
N ALA A 393 1.84 -19.75 1.28
CA ALA A 393 0.89 -18.70 1.65
C ALA A 393 -0.47 -19.32 2.01
N PRO A 394 -0.53 -20.20 3.03
CA PRO A 394 -1.72 -21.01 3.31
C PRO A 394 -2.94 -20.20 3.72
N HIS A 395 -2.78 -19.08 4.40
CA HIS A 395 -3.89 -18.21 4.81
C HIS A 395 -4.51 -17.50 3.60
N PHE A 396 -3.65 -16.98 2.71
CA PHE A 396 -4.10 -16.40 1.44
C PHE A 396 -4.76 -17.46 0.56
N TRP A 397 -4.15 -18.65 0.44
CA TRP A 397 -4.70 -19.74 -0.35
C TRP A 397 -6.08 -20.18 0.13
N GLN A 398 -6.28 -20.35 1.44
CA GLN A 398 -7.56 -20.70 2.02
C GLN A 398 -8.64 -19.65 1.73
N TRP A 399 -8.29 -18.37 1.86
CA TRP A 399 -9.19 -17.28 1.51
C TRP A 399 -9.52 -17.30 0.01
N LEU A 400 -8.51 -17.42 -0.86
CA LEU A 400 -8.64 -17.43 -2.31
C LEU A 400 -9.54 -18.58 -2.79
N ASP A 401 -9.32 -19.77 -2.25
CA ASP A 401 -10.08 -20.98 -2.61
C ASP A 401 -11.56 -20.85 -2.23
N ARG A 402 -11.86 -20.31 -1.05
CA ARG A 402 -13.24 -20.02 -0.62
C ARG A 402 -13.88 -18.89 -1.45
N ALA A 403 -13.16 -17.79 -1.66
CA ALA A 403 -13.63 -16.68 -2.48
C ALA A 403 -13.96 -17.11 -3.92
N ALA A 404 -13.22 -18.05 -4.44
CA ALA A 404 -13.45 -18.65 -5.75
C ALA A 404 -14.56 -19.73 -5.75
N GLY A 405 -15.15 -20.10 -4.60
CA GLY A 405 -16.07 -21.24 -4.51
C GLY A 405 -15.41 -22.55 -4.91
N ARG A 406 -14.12 -22.72 -4.59
CA ARG A 406 -13.28 -23.88 -4.91
C ARG A 406 -13.11 -24.17 -6.41
N ASN A 407 -13.35 -23.17 -7.25
CA ASN A 407 -13.19 -23.24 -8.71
C ASN A 407 -11.79 -22.75 -9.11
N ALA A 408 -11.04 -23.59 -9.85
CA ALA A 408 -9.67 -23.30 -10.26
C ALA A 408 -9.58 -22.09 -11.21
N GLU A 409 -10.44 -22.03 -12.21
CA GLU A 409 -10.48 -20.93 -13.17
C GLU A 409 -10.78 -19.60 -12.47
N LYS A 410 -11.71 -19.62 -11.51
CA LYS A 410 -12.07 -18.43 -10.74
C LYS A 410 -10.95 -17.98 -9.79
N ARG A 411 -10.15 -18.92 -9.23
CA ARG A 411 -8.93 -18.55 -8.51
C ARG A 411 -7.97 -17.76 -9.41
N ASP A 412 -7.75 -18.24 -10.64
CA ASP A 412 -6.89 -17.55 -11.60
C ASP A 412 -7.43 -16.15 -11.98
N ILE A 413 -8.75 -16.00 -12.09
CA ILE A 413 -9.39 -14.71 -12.34
C ILE A 413 -9.21 -13.75 -11.17
N ILE A 414 -9.35 -14.20 -9.91
CA ILE A 414 -9.09 -13.38 -8.72
C ILE A 414 -7.61 -12.98 -8.66
N LEU A 415 -6.69 -13.89 -8.95
CA LEU A 415 -5.26 -13.59 -9.06
C LEU A 415 -4.97 -12.56 -10.16
N ALA A 416 -5.65 -12.66 -11.32
CA ALA A 416 -5.54 -11.67 -12.40
C ALA A 416 -6.03 -10.27 -11.96
N ALA A 417 -7.10 -10.21 -11.16
CA ALA A 417 -7.59 -8.95 -10.59
C ALA A 417 -6.58 -8.34 -9.60
N LEU A 418 -5.98 -9.16 -8.74
CA LEU A 418 -4.92 -8.72 -7.83
C LEU A 418 -3.65 -8.27 -8.58
N PHE A 419 -3.29 -8.97 -9.67
CA PHE A 419 -2.19 -8.53 -10.55
C PHE A 419 -2.50 -7.19 -11.23
N MET A 420 -3.75 -6.98 -11.68
CA MET A 420 -4.17 -5.70 -12.25
C MET A 420 -3.95 -4.54 -11.27
N VAL A 421 -4.22 -4.75 -9.98
CA VAL A 421 -3.96 -3.77 -8.91
C VAL A 421 -2.46 -3.57 -8.68
N LEU A 422 -1.69 -4.65 -8.47
CA LEU A 422 -0.25 -4.60 -8.22
C LEU A 422 0.51 -3.87 -9.34
N ALA A 423 0.16 -4.16 -10.59
CA ALA A 423 0.80 -3.58 -11.77
C ALA A 423 0.15 -2.27 -12.24
N ASN A 424 -0.81 -1.74 -11.49
CA ASN A 424 -1.60 -0.55 -11.81
C ASN A 424 -2.08 -0.50 -13.29
N ARG A 425 -2.73 -1.58 -13.76
CA ARG A 425 -3.15 -1.72 -15.15
C ARG A 425 -4.50 -1.05 -15.43
N TYR A 426 -4.66 0.21 -15.03
CA TYR A 426 -5.83 1.04 -15.37
C TYR A 426 -6.02 1.20 -16.89
N ASP A 427 -4.94 1.05 -17.67
CA ASP A 427 -4.94 1.09 -19.12
C ASP A 427 -5.73 -0.05 -19.79
N TRP A 428 -6.11 -1.08 -19.04
CA TRP A 428 -6.96 -2.17 -19.56
C TRP A 428 -8.42 -1.73 -19.77
N GLN A 429 -8.78 -0.55 -19.28
CA GLN A 429 -10.12 0.01 -19.35
C GLN A 429 -11.17 -0.87 -18.66
N LEU A 430 -10.77 -1.50 -17.56
CA LEU A 430 -11.62 -2.35 -16.73
C LEU A 430 -11.75 -1.75 -15.33
N PHE A 431 -12.88 -2.03 -14.68
CA PHE A 431 -13.02 -1.88 -13.24
C PHE A 431 -13.52 -3.18 -12.62
N LEU A 432 -13.11 -3.41 -11.40
CA LEU A 432 -13.41 -4.63 -10.65
C LEU A 432 -14.62 -4.39 -9.75
N GLU A 433 -15.54 -5.31 -9.73
CA GLU A 433 -16.65 -5.29 -8.79
C GLU A 433 -16.76 -6.64 -8.09
N VAL A 434 -16.55 -6.63 -6.78
CA VAL A 434 -16.68 -7.82 -5.92
C VAL A 434 -18.05 -7.82 -5.29
N THR A 435 -18.82 -8.89 -5.51
CA THR A 435 -20.17 -9.07 -4.97
C THR A 435 -20.27 -10.34 -4.14
N GLY A 436 -21.31 -10.46 -3.33
CA GLY A 436 -21.60 -11.67 -2.55
C GLY A 436 -22.21 -11.37 -1.19
N PRO A 437 -22.70 -12.37 -0.46
CA PRO A 437 -23.35 -12.19 0.83
C PRO A 437 -22.40 -11.61 1.89
N GLY A 438 -22.98 -11.05 2.95
CA GLY A 438 -22.20 -10.59 4.11
C GLY A 438 -21.37 -11.73 4.72
N GLY A 439 -20.10 -11.47 5.01
CA GLY A 439 -19.19 -12.48 5.57
C GLY A 439 -18.57 -13.45 4.56
N SER A 440 -18.59 -13.13 3.26
CA SER A 440 -17.94 -13.95 2.21
C SER A 440 -16.48 -13.61 1.95
N GLY A 441 -15.84 -12.75 2.74
CA GLY A 441 -14.42 -12.40 2.58
C GLY A 441 -14.13 -11.26 1.60
N LYS A 442 -15.14 -10.49 1.16
CA LYS A 442 -14.99 -9.34 0.25
C LYS A 442 -14.08 -8.25 0.81
N SER A 443 -14.19 -7.93 2.09
CA SER A 443 -13.35 -6.92 2.75
C SER A 443 -11.88 -7.32 2.74
N ILE A 444 -11.58 -8.61 2.85
CA ILE A 444 -10.21 -9.13 2.72
C ILE A 444 -9.64 -8.89 1.31
N MET A 445 -10.48 -8.95 0.26
CA MET A 445 -10.05 -8.56 -1.09
C MET A 445 -9.60 -7.11 -1.15
N SER A 446 -10.34 -6.18 -0.51
CA SER A 446 -9.94 -4.76 -0.42
C SER A 446 -8.64 -4.58 0.37
N ASP A 447 -8.48 -5.31 1.48
CA ASP A 447 -7.25 -5.26 2.28
C ASP A 447 -6.04 -5.75 1.49
N ILE A 448 -6.16 -6.89 0.78
CA ILE A 448 -5.09 -7.44 -0.07
C ILE A 448 -4.76 -6.47 -1.21
N ALA A 449 -5.78 -5.93 -1.88
CA ALA A 449 -5.61 -4.95 -2.95
C ALA A 449 -4.86 -3.70 -2.44
N THR A 450 -5.20 -3.20 -1.25
CA THR A 450 -4.52 -2.09 -0.59
C THR A 450 -3.06 -2.42 -0.28
N MET A 451 -2.78 -3.61 0.27
CA MET A 451 -1.41 -4.05 0.56
C MET A 451 -0.56 -4.16 -0.72
N LEU A 452 -1.15 -4.64 -1.83
CA LEU A 452 -0.46 -4.77 -3.12
C LEU A 452 -0.19 -3.41 -3.79
N ALA A 453 -1.16 -2.50 -3.73
CA ALA A 453 -1.00 -1.14 -4.26
C ALA A 453 -0.01 -0.30 -3.43
N GLY A 454 0.07 -0.56 -2.12
CA GLY A 454 0.68 0.29 -1.10
C GLY A 454 -0.37 1.16 -0.42
N ALA A 455 -0.30 1.27 0.90
CA ALA A 455 -1.31 1.96 1.71
C ALA A 455 -1.50 3.43 1.30
N ASP A 456 -0.41 4.14 1.02
CA ASP A 456 -0.43 5.54 0.59
C ASP A 456 -0.94 5.74 -0.84
N ASN A 457 -1.07 4.68 -1.62
CA ASN A 457 -1.52 4.71 -3.01
C ASN A 457 -2.98 4.33 -3.17
N ALA A 458 -3.67 3.96 -2.08
CA ALA A 458 -5.07 3.55 -2.06
C ALA A 458 -5.93 4.58 -1.32
N THR A 459 -7.15 4.79 -1.81
CA THR A 459 -8.15 5.64 -1.15
C THR A 459 -9.53 5.01 -1.27
N SER A 460 -10.40 5.35 -0.32
CA SER A 460 -11.83 5.02 -0.40
C SER A 460 -12.61 6.24 -0.87
N ALA A 461 -13.57 6.02 -1.74
CA ALA A 461 -14.45 7.05 -2.27
C ALA A 461 -15.86 6.48 -2.49
N THR A 462 -16.81 7.33 -2.84
CA THR A 462 -18.11 6.91 -3.36
C THR A 462 -18.14 7.09 -4.87
N ILE A 463 -19.12 6.48 -5.54
CA ILE A 463 -19.27 6.68 -6.97
C ILE A 463 -19.67 8.12 -7.30
N GLU A 464 -20.41 8.79 -6.41
CA GLU A 464 -20.76 10.22 -6.52
C GLU A 464 -19.48 11.08 -6.56
N THR A 465 -18.44 10.71 -5.81
CA THR A 465 -17.15 11.37 -5.87
C THR A 465 -16.55 11.30 -7.27
N LEU A 466 -16.70 10.19 -7.97
CA LEU A 466 -16.21 10.03 -9.34
C LEU A 466 -17.07 10.80 -10.36
N GLU A 467 -18.36 10.96 -10.10
CA GLU A 467 -19.29 11.69 -10.96
C GLU A 467 -19.18 13.21 -10.81
N SER A 468 -18.78 13.71 -9.63
CA SER A 468 -18.68 15.13 -9.32
C SER A 468 -17.31 15.70 -9.71
N SER A 469 -17.27 16.70 -10.59
CA SER A 469 -16.03 17.40 -10.95
C SER A 469 -15.33 18.03 -9.74
N ARG A 470 -16.11 18.47 -8.76
CA ARG A 470 -15.59 19.09 -7.52
C ARG A 470 -14.92 18.05 -6.60
N GLU A 471 -15.56 16.90 -6.42
CA GLU A 471 -15.12 15.90 -5.47
C GLU A 471 -13.98 15.04 -6.01
N ARG A 472 -13.83 14.92 -7.33
CA ARG A 472 -12.72 14.21 -7.99
C ARG A 472 -11.34 14.68 -7.53
N ALA A 473 -11.20 15.90 -7.05
CA ALA A 473 -9.95 16.41 -6.50
C ALA A 473 -9.41 15.54 -5.34
N SER A 474 -10.30 14.85 -4.61
CA SER A 474 -9.93 13.99 -3.48
C SER A 474 -9.30 12.65 -3.86
N VAL A 475 -9.47 12.21 -5.11
CA VAL A 475 -8.95 10.92 -5.59
C VAL A 475 -7.76 11.06 -6.56
N ILE A 476 -7.30 12.29 -6.78
CA ILE A 476 -6.12 12.55 -7.62
C ILE A 476 -4.85 12.09 -6.88
N GLY A 477 -3.99 11.38 -7.60
CA GLY A 477 -2.70 10.90 -7.09
C GLY A 477 -2.73 9.48 -6.55
N TYR A 478 -3.91 8.87 -6.41
CA TYR A 478 -4.04 7.47 -5.99
C TYR A 478 -4.08 6.53 -7.21
N SER A 479 -3.56 5.32 -7.04
CA SER A 479 -3.57 4.25 -8.06
C SER A 479 -4.66 3.20 -7.83
N LEU A 480 -5.24 3.16 -6.63
CA LEU A 480 -6.36 2.30 -6.27
C LEU A 480 -7.46 3.14 -5.61
N ILE A 481 -8.65 3.08 -6.19
CA ILE A 481 -9.86 3.70 -5.62
C ILE A 481 -10.82 2.59 -5.24
N ILE A 482 -11.12 2.46 -3.95
CA ILE A 482 -12.05 1.48 -3.41
C ILE A 482 -13.40 2.15 -3.23
N LEU A 483 -14.44 1.54 -3.77
CA LEU A 483 -15.83 1.98 -3.67
C LEU A 483 -16.62 1.00 -2.78
N PRO A 484 -16.69 1.20 -1.46
CA PRO A 484 -17.44 0.32 -0.57
C PRO A 484 -18.93 0.65 -0.60
N ASP A 485 -19.78 -0.38 -0.50
CA ASP A 485 -21.22 -0.28 -0.24
C ASP A 485 -22.02 0.64 -1.20
N GLN A 486 -21.77 0.51 -2.52
CA GLN A 486 -22.42 1.30 -3.56
C GLN A 486 -23.77 0.73 -4.05
N GLU A 487 -24.38 -0.18 -3.32
CA GLU A 487 -25.59 -0.93 -3.73
C GLU A 487 -26.82 -0.05 -4.00
N LYS A 488 -26.94 1.07 -3.30
CA LYS A 488 -28.06 1.99 -3.43
C LYS A 488 -27.90 3.01 -4.55
N TRP A 489 -26.68 3.11 -5.12
CA TRP A 489 -26.43 4.04 -6.19
C TRP A 489 -27.07 3.58 -7.51
N SER A 490 -27.62 4.52 -8.25
CA SER A 490 -28.16 4.29 -9.58
C SER A 490 -27.92 5.52 -10.45
N GLY A 491 -27.16 5.35 -11.52
CA GLY A 491 -26.79 6.43 -12.45
C GLY A 491 -26.18 5.88 -13.73
N ASP A 492 -25.76 6.77 -14.63
CA ASP A 492 -25.18 6.38 -15.92
C ASP A 492 -23.67 6.08 -15.86
N GLY A 493 -23.00 6.42 -14.75
CA GLY A 493 -21.59 6.17 -14.53
C GLY A 493 -20.68 6.94 -15.49
N ALA A 494 -20.99 8.17 -15.83
CA ALA A 494 -20.22 8.96 -16.79
C ALA A 494 -18.79 9.20 -16.31
N GLY A 495 -18.61 9.60 -15.04
CA GLY A 495 -17.30 9.79 -14.43
C GLY A 495 -16.53 8.48 -14.31
N LEU A 496 -17.19 7.40 -13.86
CA LEU A 496 -16.61 6.06 -13.82
C LEU A 496 -16.13 5.62 -15.22
N LYS A 497 -16.95 5.82 -16.26
CA LYS A 497 -16.61 5.51 -17.67
C LYS A 497 -15.40 6.30 -18.14
N ALA A 498 -15.34 7.59 -17.86
CA ALA A 498 -14.26 8.46 -18.28
C ALA A 498 -12.93 8.07 -17.57
N ILE A 499 -12.96 7.88 -16.25
CA ILE A 499 -11.75 7.48 -15.47
C ILE A 499 -11.25 6.12 -15.94
N THR A 500 -12.11 5.12 -16.02
CA THR A 500 -11.72 3.78 -16.49
C THR A 500 -11.36 3.74 -17.97
N GLY A 501 -11.90 4.66 -18.77
CA GLY A 501 -11.52 4.84 -20.18
C GLY A 501 -10.14 5.42 -20.38
N GLY A 502 -9.59 6.07 -19.35
CA GLY A 502 -8.34 6.81 -19.42
C GLY A 502 -8.53 8.20 -20.06
N ASP A 503 -9.76 8.69 -20.09
CA ASP A 503 -10.07 10.02 -20.60
C ASP A 503 -9.65 11.12 -19.62
N ALA A 504 -9.38 12.31 -20.12
CA ALA A 504 -9.21 13.48 -19.28
C ALA A 504 -10.55 13.87 -18.66
N VAL A 505 -10.57 14.05 -17.35
CA VAL A 505 -11.76 14.45 -16.59
C VAL A 505 -11.60 15.85 -16.04
N SER A 506 -12.70 16.63 -16.07
CA SER A 506 -12.72 17.95 -15.46
C SER A 506 -12.67 17.83 -13.94
N VAL A 507 -11.84 18.67 -13.32
CA VAL A 507 -11.73 18.84 -11.87
C VAL A 507 -11.92 20.31 -11.56
N ASP A 508 -12.85 20.61 -10.66
CA ASP A 508 -13.25 21.96 -10.27
C ASP A 508 -13.03 22.15 -8.75
N PRO A 509 -11.79 22.38 -8.29
CA PRO A 509 -11.51 22.54 -6.89
C PRO A 509 -12.05 23.86 -6.36
N LYS A 510 -12.58 23.85 -5.13
CA LYS A 510 -13.11 25.07 -4.51
C LYS A 510 -12.05 26.19 -4.47
N TYR A 511 -12.42 27.36 -4.97
CA TYR A 511 -11.57 28.57 -5.02
C TYR A 511 -10.31 28.47 -5.93
N LYS A 512 -10.36 27.62 -6.96
CA LYS A 512 -9.31 27.51 -7.99
C LYS A 512 -9.98 27.39 -9.37
N ASP A 513 -9.22 27.68 -10.39
CA ASP A 513 -9.69 27.45 -11.77
C ASP A 513 -9.88 25.96 -12.03
N ALA A 514 -10.91 25.65 -12.81
CA ALA A 514 -11.17 24.29 -13.25
C ALA A 514 -10.10 23.86 -14.26
N TYR A 515 -9.65 22.64 -14.15
CA TYR A 515 -8.66 22.04 -15.06
C TYR A 515 -9.08 20.61 -15.46
N SER A 516 -8.42 20.06 -16.45
CA SER A 516 -8.62 18.67 -16.89
C SER A 516 -7.36 17.85 -16.64
N THR A 517 -7.53 16.67 -16.06
CA THR A 517 -6.42 15.75 -15.81
C THR A 517 -6.85 14.29 -15.95
N HIS A 518 -5.89 13.39 -16.03
CA HIS A 518 -6.12 11.94 -16.03
C HIS A 518 -6.01 11.39 -14.61
N ILE A 519 -6.90 10.46 -14.25
CA ILE A 519 -6.86 9.72 -12.98
C ILE A 519 -6.44 8.28 -13.28
N PRO A 520 -5.14 7.95 -13.20
CA PRO A 520 -4.59 6.65 -13.57
C PRO A 520 -4.76 5.62 -12.45
N ALA A 521 -5.99 5.29 -12.09
CA ALA A 521 -6.33 4.43 -10.97
C ALA A 521 -7.14 3.19 -11.40
N VAL A 522 -6.85 2.06 -10.76
CA VAL A 522 -7.72 0.89 -10.78
C VAL A 522 -8.88 1.14 -9.81
N ILE A 523 -10.11 0.88 -10.26
CA ILE A 523 -11.31 1.02 -9.44
C ILE A 523 -11.76 -0.35 -8.98
N LEU A 524 -11.98 -0.51 -7.68
CA LEU A 524 -12.45 -1.71 -7.01
C LEU A 524 -13.72 -1.41 -6.21
N ALA A 525 -14.88 -1.78 -6.72
CA ALA A 525 -16.13 -1.71 -5.99
C ALA A 525 -16.36 -2.99 -5.17
N VAL A 526 -16.85 -2.85 -3.94
CA VAL A 526 -17.09 -3.98 -3.02
C VAL A 526 -18.46 -3.85 -2.40
N ASN A 527 -19.38 -4.72 -2.82
CA ASN A 527 -20.79 -4.62 -2.52
C ASN A 527 -21.37 -5.98 -2.10
N ASN A 528 -22.49 -6.01 -1.38
CA ASN A 528 -23.24 -7.26 -1.19
C ASN A 528 -24.04 -7.60 -2.45
N ASN A 529 -24.68 -6.61 -3.04
CA ASN A 529 -25.43 -6.73 -4.30
C ASN A 529 -24.74 -5.94 -5.42
N PRO A 530 -24.93 -6.34 -6.68
CA PRO A 530 -24.30 -5.65 -7.79
C PRO A 530 -24.87 -4.22 -7.98
N MET A 531 -23.99 -3.29 -8.39
CA MET A 531 -24.38 -1.92 -8.71
C MET A 531 -25.37 -1.87 -9.86
N ARG A 532 -26.28 -0.89 -9.81
CA ARG A 532 -27.30 -0.67 -10.87
C ARG A 532 -26.92 0.51 -11.75
N PHE A 533 -26.73 0.25 -13.02
CA PHE A 533 -26.42 1.28 -14.01
C PHE A 533 -27.60 1.57 -14.91
N THR A 534 -27.87 2.87 -15.11
CA THR A 534 -28.89 3.33 -16.07
C THR A 534 -28.32 3.49 -17.47
N ASP A 535 -27.00 3.37 -17.66
CA ASP A 535 -26.35 3.38 -18.96
C ASP A 535 -26.77 2.18 -19.81
N ARG A 536 -27.42 2.48 -20.93
CA ARG A 536 -27.89 1.49 -21.89
C ARG A 536 -27.04 1.46 -23.17
N SER A 537 -25.94 2.21 -23.20
CA SER A 537 -25.00 2.22 -24.33
C SER A 537 -23.99 1.06 -24.32
N GLY A 538 -23.96 0.29 -23.24
CA GLY A 538 -22.95 -0.74 -22.99
C GLY A 538 -21.59 -0.21 -22.57
N GLY A 539 -21.49 1.12 -22.33
CA GLY A 539 -20.25 1.78 -21.95
C GLY A 539 -19.70 1.28 -20.62
N VAL A 540 -20.57 1.07 -19.63
CA VAL A 540 -20.21 0.50 -18.32
C VAL A 540 -19.99 -1.01 -18.44
N SER A 541 -20.90 -1.73 -19.09
CA SER A 541 -20.90 -3.18 -19.13
C SER A 541 -19.61 -3.76 -19.71
N ARG A 542 -19.09 -3.15 -20.78
CA ARG A 542 -17.82 -3.58 -21.42
C ARG A 542 -16.56 -3.27 -20.59
N ARG A 543 -16.70 -2.59 -19.44
CA ARG A 543 -15.59 -2.27 -18.53
C ARG A 543 -15.68 -3.01 -17.20
N ARG A 544 -16.85 -3.59 -16.92
CA ARG A 544 -17.20 -4.16 -15.61
C ARG A 544 -16.81 -5.62 -15.52
N VAL A 545 -15.92 -5.95 -14.58
CA VAL A 545 -15.55 -7.34 -14.25
C VAL A 545 -16.15 -7.70 -12.90
N ILE A 546 -17.13 -8.60 -12.90
CA ILE A 546 -17.83 -9.02 -11.68
C ILE A 546 -17.17 -10.27 -11.13
N LEU A 547 -16.71 -10.19 -9.87
CA LEU A 547 -16.14 -11.27 -9.08
C LEU A 547 -17.13 -11.62 -7.97
N HIS A 548 -17.85 -12.71 -8.10
CA HIS A 548 -18.85 -13.11 -7.11
C HIS A 548 -18.25 -14.07 -6.09
N PHE A 549 -18.33 -13.73 -4.80
CA PHE A 549 -17.88 -14.58 -3.69
C PHE A 549 -19.08 -15.30 -3.08
N PRO A 550 -19.30 -16.58 -3.41
CA PRO A 550 -20.57 -17.26 -3.12
C PRO A 550 -20.69 -17.77 -1.67
N GLU A 551 -19.56 -18.08 -1.02
CA GLU A 551 -19.54 -18.77 0.27
C GLU A 551 -19.59 -17.80 1.46
N ILE A 552 -20.53 -18.03 2.38
CA ILE A 552 -20.55 -17.33 3.68
C ILE A 552 -19.62 -18.09 4.63
N ILE A 553 -18.65 -17.38 5.21
CA ILE A 553 -17.75 -17.92 6.23
C ILE A 553 -18.52 -17.96 7.56
N PRO A 554 -18.73 -19.14 8.18
CA PRO A 554 -19.37 -19.27 9.48
C PRO A 554 -18.65 -18.43 10.55
N ALA A 555 -19.40 -17.89 11.50
CA ALA A 555 -18.84 -16.98 12.51
C ALA A 555 -17.71 -17.60 13.35
N ASN A 556 -17.80 -18.90 13.62
CA ASN A 556 -16.77 -19.66 14.35
C ASN A 556 -15.50 -19.97 13.53
N GLU A 557 -15.54 -19.80 12.21
CA GLU A 557 -14.40 -19.98 11.31
C GLU A 557 -13.75 -18.66 10.89
N ARG A 558 -14.31 -17.53 11.29
CA ARG A 558 -13.76 -16.21 10.96
C ARG A 558 -12.52 -15.94 11.81
N ASP A 559 -11.40 -15.73 11.12
CA ASP A 559 -10.15 -15.38 11.75
C ASP A 559 -9.99 -13.84 11.81
N PRO A 560 -10.06 -13.21 12.98
CA PRO A 560 -9.92 -11.77 13.11
C PRO A 560 -8.50 -11.26 12.78
N GLN A 561 -7.51 -12.17 12.74
CA GLN A 561 -6.11 -11.86 12.38
C GLN A 561 -5.75 -12.27 10.95
N LEU A 562 -6.76 -12.59 10.11
CA LEU A 562 -6.51 -13.08 8.74
C LEU A 562 -5.74 -12.05 7.91
N LYS A 563 -6.05 -10.77 8.07
CA LYS A 563 -5.36 -9.67 7.38
C LYS A 563 -3.86 -9.65 7.69
N GLU A 564 -3.49 -9.71 8.96
CA GLU A 564 -2.11 -9.70 9.43
C GLU A 564 -1.35 -10.96 8.99
N LYS A 565 -2.02 -12.10 8.99
CA LYS A 565 -1.46 -13.37 8.51
C LYS A 565 -1.16 -13.31 7.01
N ILE A 566 -2.12 -12.83 6.20
CA ILE A 566 -1.93 -12.64 4.76
C ILE A 566 -0.84 -11.59 4.49
N GLN A 567 -0.76 -10.53 5.31
CA GLN A 567 0.33 -9.55 5.20
C GLN A 567 1.71 -10.19 5.37
N GLY A 568 1.84 -11.16 6.27
CA GLY A 568 3.07 -11.96 6.43
C GLY A 568 3.41 -12.82 5.20
N GLU A 569 2.43 -13.18 4.39
CA GLU A 569 2.56 -14.00 3.18
C GLU A 569 2.73 -13.17 1.89
N LEU A 570 2.69 -11.85 1.98
CA LEU A 570 2.56 -10.95 0.82
C LEU A 570 3.73 -11.10 -0.18
N ALA A 571 4.95 -11.35 0.30
CA ALA A 571 6.11 -11.58 -0.56
C ALA A 571 5.94 -12.84 -1.45
N VAL A 572 5.35 -13.91 -0.92
CA VAL A 572 5.03 -15.13 -1.69
C VAL A 572 3.94 -14.81 -2.72
N ILE A 573 2.89 -14.11 -2.29
CA ILE A 573 1.78 -13.72 -3.17
C ILE A 573 2.30 -12.92 -4.37
N VAL A 574 3.14 -11.92 -4.13
CA VAL A 574 3.74 -11.10 -5.20
C VAL A 574 4.56 -11.95 -6.16
N ARG A 575 5.45 -12.82 -5.66
CA ARG A 575 6.25 -13.72 -6.51
C ARG A 575 5.37 -14.61 -7.39
N GLN A 576 4.31 -15.17 -6.81
CA GLN A 576 3.38 -16.05 -7.53
C GLN A 576 2.56 -15.27 -8.57
N LEU A 577 2.12 -14.04 -8.27
CA LEU A 577 1.47 -13.16 -9.25
C LEU A 577 2.42 -12.84 -10.41
N MET A 578 3.67 -12.47 -10.13
CA MET A 578 4.68 -12.15 -11.14
C MET A 578 5.09 -13.38 -11.97
N GLN A 579 5.12 -14.55 -11.37
CA GLN A 579 5.41 -15.80 -12.07
C GLN A 579 4.25 -16.25 -12.95
N ARG A 580 3.01 -16.13 -12.46
CA ARG A 580 1.79 -16.52 -13.16
C ARG A 580 1.52 -15.63 -14.37
N PHE A 581 1.74 -14.33 -14.22
CA PHE A 581 1.42 -13.31 -15.23
C PHE A 581 2.68 -12.64 -15.77
N ARG A 582 3.66 -13.46 -16.22
CA ARG A 582 4.87 -12.95 -16.91
C ARG A 582 4.50 -12.14 -18.16
N ASP A 583 3.50 -12.62 -18.91
CA ASP A 583 2.81 -11.80 -19.90
C ASP A 583 1.55 -11.20 -19.24
N PRO A 584 1.51 -9.88 -19.02
CA PRO A 584 0.34 -9.21 -18.46
C PRO A 584 -0.94 -9.41 -19.27
N GLN A 585 -0.84 -9.78 -20.56
CA GLN A 585 -2.01 -10.05 -21.40
C GLN A 585 -2.76 -11.32 -20.98
N ASP A 586 -2.10 -12.26 -20.30
CA ASP A 586 -2.76 -13.44 -19.77
C ASP A 586 -3.77 -13.06 -18.68
N ALA A 587 -3.38 -12.18 -17.76
CA ALA A 587 -4.30 -11.66 -16.75
C ALA A 587 -5.45 -10.87 -17.39
N ARG A 588 -5.16 -10.04 -18.40
CA ARG A 588 -6.18 -9.27 -19.11
C ARG A 588 -7.20 -10.19 -19.78
N ARG A 589 -6.74 -11.25 -20.45
CA ARG A 589 -7.62 -12.25 -21.11
C ARG A 589 -8.54 -12.94 -20.11
N LEU A 590 -8.04 -13.33 -18.93
CA LEU A 590 -8.87 -13.93 -17.87
C LEU A 590 -9.95 -12.96 -17.37
N LEU A 591 -9.61 -11.70 -17.14
CA LEU A 591 -10.59 -10.69 -16.73
C LEU A 591 -11.63 -10.42 -17.80
N GLN A 592 -11.25 -10.39 -19.08
CA GLN A 592 -12.18 -10.24 -20.21
C GLN A 592 -13.07 -11.49 -20.37
N SER A 593 -12.56 -12.68 -20.14
CA SER A 593 -13.37 -13.91 -20.11
C SER A 593 -14.42 -13.86 -19.01
N GLN A 594 -14.02 -13.44 -17.80
CA GLN A 594 -14.96 -13.29 -16.67
C GLN A 594 -16.05 -12.25 -16.95
N GLN A 595 -15.73 -11.17 -17.63
CA GLN A 595 -16.68 -10.11 -18.00
C GLN A 595 -17.88 -10.64 -18.79
N ASN A 596 -17.63 -11.64 -19.65
CA ASN A 596 -18.61 -12.28 -20.51
C ASN A 596 -19.04 -13.67 -20.02
N SER A 597 -18.68 -14.05 -18.80
CA SER A 597 -19.00 -15.35 -18.24
C SER A 597 -20.51 -15.51 -17.93
N GLY A 598 -20.98 -16.75 -17.90
CA GLY A 598 -22.34 -17.07 -17.49
C GLY A 598 -22.65 -16.60 -16.06
N GLU A 599 -21.65 -16.61 -15.16
CA GLU A 599 -21.77 -16.09 -13.78
C GLU A 599 -22.03 -14.57 -13.79
N ALA A 600 -21.22 -13.81 -14.55
CA ALA A 600 -21.37 -12.36 -14.66
C ALA A 600 -22.74 -12.02 -15.28
N MET A 601 -23.17 -12.77 -16.30
CA MET A 601 -24.47 -12.58 -16.93
C MET A 601 -25.61 -12.86 -15.95
N ARG A 602 -25.56 -13.94 -15.18
CA ARG A 602 -26.57 -14.26 -14.16
C ARG A 602 -26.71 -13.13 -13.15
N ILE A 603 -25.60 -12.59 -12.64
CA ILE A 603 -25.60 -11.50 -11.67
C ILE A 603 -26.16 -10.21 -12.27
N LYS A 604 -25.88 -9.93 -13.55
CA LYS A 604 -26.48 -8.81 -14.27
C LYS A 604 -28.01 -8.98 -14.44
N ARG A 605 -28.47 -10.21 -14.70
CA ARG A 605 -29.91 -10.55 -14.77
C ARG A 605 -30.60 -10.27 -13.44
N ASP A 606 -30.03 -10.73 -12.34
CA ASP A 606 -30.60 -10.52 -10.98
C ASP A 606 -30.71 -9.03 -10.61
N ALA A 607 -29.84 -8.18 -11.20
CA ALA A 607 -29.80 -6.75 -10.92
C ALA A 607 -30.67 -5.88 -11.84
N ASP A 608 -30.89 -6.30 -13.10
CA ASP A 608 -31.56 -5.50 -14.13
C ASP A 608 -32.65 -6.28 -14.85
N PRO A 609 -33.94 -5.93 -14.63
CA PRO A 609 -35.06 -6.59 -15.29
C PRO A 609 -34.99 -6.60 -16.82
N MET A 610 -34.37 -5.58 -17.43
CA MET A 610 -34.22 -5.55 -18.87
C MET A 610 -33.22 -6.58 -19.39
N VAL A 611 -32.12 -6.78 -18.62
CA VAL A 611 -31.12 -7.82 -18.92
C VAL A 611 -31.76 -9.19 -18.72
N ASP A 612 -32.52 -9.39 -17.64
CA ASP A 612 -33.20 -10.65 -17.40
C ASP A 612 -34.23 -10.96 -18.48
N PHE A 613 -35.08 -9.99 -18.85
CA PHE A 613 -36.01 -10.14 -19.98
C PHE A 613 -35.30 -10.58 -21.25
N CYS A 614 -34.16 -9.99 -21.61
CA CYS A 614 -33.41 -10.38 -22.82
C CYS A 614 -32.89 -11.85 -22.75
N GLY A 615 -32.75 -12.41 -21.57
CA GLY A 615 -32.38 -13.81 -21.38
C GLY A 615 -33.47 -14.81 -21.84
N TYR A 616 -34.69 -14.36 -22.07
CA TYR A 616 -35.81 -15.15 -22.63
C TYR A 616 -35.94 -15.03 -24.13
N LEU A 617 -35.01 -14.33 -24.79
CA LEU A 617 -35.03 -14.12 -26.23
C LEU A 617 -34.02 -15.00 -26.95
N PHE A 618 -34.37 -15.45 -28.15
CA PHE A 618 -33.43 -15.99 -29.11
C PHE A 618 -33.53 -15.27 -30.45
N ALA A 619 -32.45 -15.34 -31.24
CA ALA A 619 -32.41 -14.67 -32.55
C ALA A 619 -32.42 -15.70 -33.68
N THR A 620 -33.31 -15.50 -34.66
CA THR A 620 -33.33 -16.24 -35.92
C THR A 620 -32.37 -15.62 -36.94
N ALA A 621 -32.03 -16.35 -38.01
CA ALA A 621 -31.12 -15.86 -39.04
C ALA A 621 -31.70 -14.67 -39.83
N GLU A 622 -33.04 -14.61 -39.99
CA GLU A 622 -33.74 -13.56 -40.72
C GLU A 622 -34.73 -12.82 -39.82
N PRO A 623 -35.15 -11.57 -40.16
CA PRO A 623 -36.12 -10.81 -39.38
C PRO A 623 -37.54 -11.31 -39.57
N THR A 624 -37.82 -12.53 -39.08
CA THR A 624 -39.12 -13.21 -39.15
C THR A 624 -39.78 -13.37 -37.77
N GLY A 625 -39.15 -12.91 -36.68
CA GLY A 625 -39.66 -12.99 -35.32
C GLY A 625 -40.68 -11.89 -34.98
N LEU A 626 -40.75 -11.58 -33.69
CA LEU A 626 -41.73 -10.62 -33.14
C LEU A 626 -41.58 -9.23 -33.75
N HIS A 627 -42.74 -8.58 -33.96
CA HIS A 627 -42.77 -7.16 -34.32
C HIS A 627 -42.38 -6.29 -33.12
N MET A 628 -41.77 -5.14 -33.32
CA MET A 628 -41.35 -4.26 -32.22
C MET A 628 -42.55 -3.80 -31.36
N GLY A 629 -43.65 -3.38 -31.96
CA GLY A 629 -44.84 -2.84 -31.27
C GLY A 629 -44.61 -1.48 -30.63
N ASN A 630 -45.63 -0.98 -29.92
CA ASN A 630 -45.57 0.21 -29.08
C ASN A 630 -46.71 0.21 -28.04
N ALA A 631 -46.64 1.06 -27.03
CA ALA A 631 -47.62 1.10 -25.95
C ALA A 631 -49.04 1.54 -26.32
N SER A 632 -49.21 2.16 -27.49
CA SER A 632 -50.55 2.64 -27.98
C SER A 632 -51.38 1.55 -28.60
N ILE A 633 -50.79 0.44 -29.00
CA ILE A 633 -51.51 -0.72 -29.54
C ILE A 633 -52.19 -1.45 -28.37
N ARG A 634 -53.54 -1.53 -28.46
CA ARG A 634 -54.38 -2.19 -27.48
C ARG A 634 -55.33 -3.19 -28.14
N PRO A 635 -55.66 -4.32 -27.52
CA PRO A 635 -55.07 -4.85 -26.28
C PRO A 635 -53.59 -5.22 -26.45
N LEU A 636 -52.86 -5.44 -25.32
CA LEU A 636 -51.48 -5.91 -25.36
C LEU A 636 -51.43 -7.33 -25.96
N GLN A 637 -50.50 -7.53 -26.90
CA GLN A 637 -50.29 -8.81 -27.58
C GLN A 637 -48.84 -9.30 -27.39
N PRO A 638 -48.47 -9.87 -26.24
CA PRO A 638 -47.11 -10.22 -25.90
C PRO A 638 -46.47 -11.26 -26.84
N ARG A 639 -47.29 -12.13 -27.46
CA ARG A 639 -46.80 -13.14 -28.44
C ARG A 639 -46.59 -12.58 -29.85
N ARG A 640 -46.95 -11.33 -30.07
CA ARG A 640 -46.81 -10.68 -31.39
C ARG A 640 -45.85 -9.52 -31.38
N TYR A 641 -45.80 -8.79 -30.26
CA TYR A 641 -45.00 -7.58 -30.14
C TYR A 641 -43.97 -7.70 -29.01
N LEU A 642 -42.73 -7.48 -29.34
CA LEU A 642 -41.59 -7.59 -28.43
C LEU A 642 -41.70 -6.61 -27.25
N TYR A 643 -42.13 -5.37 -27.48
CA TYR A 643 -42.35 -4.41 -26.40
C TYR A 643 -43.52 -4.79 -25.48
N HIS A 644 -44.58 -5.45 -26.03
CA HIS A 644 -45.67 -5.96 -25.20
C HIS A 644 -45.24 -7.17 -24.37
N ALA A 645 -44.36 -8.02 -24.92
CA ALA A 645 -43.75 -9.11 -24.16
C ALA A 645 -42.96 -8.56 -22.97
N TYR A 646 -42.15 -7.50 -23.18
CA TYR A 646 -41.45 -6.81 -22.11
C TYR A 646 -42.39 -6.22 -21.04
N LEU A 647 -43.51 -5.57 -21.47
CA LEU A 647 -44.49 -5.03 -20.52
C LEU A 647 -45.13 -6.16 -19.69
N ALA A 648 -45.50 -7.28 -20.32
CA ALA A 648 -46.06 -8.44 -19.63
C ALA A 648 -45.08 -9.05 -18.66
N TYR A 649 -43.80 -9.17 -19.02
CA TYR A 649 -42.74 -9.61 -18.15
C TYR A 649 -42.60 -8.70 -16.92
N MET A 650 -42.56 -7.37 -17.10
CA MET A 650 -42.45 -6.40 -15.99
C MET A 650 -43.65 -6.51 -15.03
N GLU A 651 -44.84 -6.66 -15.55
CA GLU A 651 -46.08 -6.78 -14.78
C GLU A 651 -46.10 -8.09 -13.98
N ALA A 652 -45.82 -9.22 -14.62
CA ALA A 652 -45.84 -10.53 -14.01
C ALA A 652 -44.80 -10.68 -12.85
N ASN A 653 -43.65 -10.01 -13.00
CA ASN A 653 -42.61 -10.00 -11.95
C ASN A 653 -42.74 -8.84 -10.94
N GLY A 654 -43.84 -8.06 -11.02
CA GLY A 654 -44.10 -6.98 -10.06
C GLY A 654 -43.19 -5.77 -10.21
N TYR A 655 -42.43 -5.63 -11.29
CA TYR A 655 -41.56 -4.50 -11.52
C TYR A 655 -42.36 -3.23 -11.89
N ARG A 656 -42.07 -2.15 -11.18
CA ARG A 656 -42.67 -0.83 -11.45
C ARG A 656 -41.78 -0.06 -12.42
N ASN A 657 -42.39 0.85 -13.22
CA ASN A 657 -41.70 1.75 -14.14
C ASN A 657 -40.96 1.04 -15.30
N PRO A 658 -41.68 0.40 -16.23
CA PRO A 658 -41.07 -0.15 -17.42
C PRO A 658 -40.41 0.95 -18.26
N LEU A 659 -39.35 0.61 -18.99
CA LEU A 659 -38.67 1.53 -19.89
C LEU A 659 -39.65 2.04 -20.95
N SER A 660 -39.51 3.33 -21.35
CA SER A 660 -40.22 3.86 -22.51
C SER A 660 -39.82 3.09 -23.78
N MET A 661 -40.67 3.08 -24.78
CA MET A 661 -40.40 2.42 -26.06
C MET A 661 -39.04 2.84 -26.65
N LYS A 662 -38.69 4.11 -26.56
CA LYS A 662 -37.41 4.64 -27.03
C LYS A 662 -36.23 4.04 -26.23
N SER A 663 -36.31 4.10 -24.92
CA SER A 663 -35.27 3.57 -24.02
C SER A 663 -35.17 2.05 -24.14
N PHE A 664 -36.28 1.33 -24.26
CA PHE A 664 -36.32 -0.10 -24.51
C PHE A 664 -35.60 -0.46 -25.83
N SER A 665 -35.89 0.19 -26.91
CA SER A 665 -35.25 -0.08 -28.20
C SER A 665 -33.75 0.21 -28.20
N GLN A 666 -33.30 1.22 -27.47
CA GLN A 666 -31.88 1.54 -27.31
C GLN A 666 -31.17 0.52 -26.44
N ALA A 667 -31.76 0.09 -25.33
CA ALA A 667 -31.19 -0.92 -24.41
C ALA A 667 -31.09 -2.29 -25.08
N LEU A 668 -32.12 -2.67 -25.85
CA LEU A 668 -32.23 -3.99 -26.44
C LEU A 668 -30.99 -4.38 -27.26
N GLU A 669 -30.57 -3.53 -28.18
CA GLU A 669 -29.43 -3.82 -29.07
C GLU A 669 -28.11 -4.03 -28.29
N SER A 670 -27.87 -3.22 -27.27
CA SER A 670 -26.69 -3.33 -26.45
C SER A 670 -26.68 -4.62 -25.62
N ILE A 671 -27.81 -4.96 -25.00
CA ILE A 671 -27.93 -6.13 -24.13
C ILE A 671 -27.89 -7.41 -24.94
N LEU A 672 -28.56 -7.48 -26.09
CA LEU A 672 -28.52 -8.65 -26.98
C LEU A 672 -27.10 -8.99 -27.44
N ARG A 673 -26.28 -7.96 -27.67
CA ARG A 673 -24.85 -8.15 -28.00
C ARG A 673 -24.09 -8.82 -26.86
N GLU A 674 -24.42 -8.52 -25.60
CA GLU A 674 -23.84 -9.19 -24.43
C GLU A 674 -24.24 -10.67 -24.35
N TYR A 675 -25.44 -11.00 -24.86
CA TYR A 675 -25.89 -12.40 -25.01
C TYR A 675 -25.31 -13.10 -26.26
N GLY A 676 -24.50 -12.39 -27.07
CA GLY A 676 -23.99 -12.91 -28.32
C GLY A 676 -25.06 -13.04 -29.43
N LEU A 677 -26.22 -12.41 -29.25
CA LEU A 677 -27.32 -12.46 -30.21
C LEU A 677 -27.16 -11.33 -31.25
N ASN A 678 -27.24 -11.74 -32.51
CA ASN A 678 -27.24 -10.78 -33.63
C ASN A 678 -28.67 -10.22 -33.85
N TYR A 679 -28.81 -8.92 -33.61
CA TYR A 679 -30.11 -8.25 -33.73
C TYR A 679 -30.31 -7.66 -35.13
N LEU A 680 -31.36 -8.15 -35.84
CA LEU A 680 -31.75 -7.68 -37.14
C LEU A 680 -33.18 -7.15 -37.11
N LYS A 681 -33.45 -6.12 -37.94
CA LYS A 681 -34.78 -5.52 -38.08
C LYS A 681 -35.09 -5.17 -39.54
N ARG A 682 -36.33 -5.34 -39.94
CA ARG A 682 -36.86 -5.01 -41.28
C ARG A 682 -38.15 -4.23 -41.14
N ARG A 683 -38.30 -3.18 -41.94
CA ARG A 683 -39.56 -2.44 -42.02
C ARG A 683 -40.55 -3.19 -42.89
N THR A 684 -41.75 -3.45 -42.38
CA THR A 684 -42.86 -4.11 -43.07
C THR A 684 -44.07 -3.16 -43.12
N LYS A 685 -45.11 -3.57 -43.84
CA LYS A 685 -46.40 -2.80 -43.90
C LYS A 685 -47.04 -2.72 -42.50
N THR A 686 -46.80 -3.65 -41.62
CA THR A 686 -47.39 -3.75 -40.28
C THR A 686 -46.46 -3.22 -39.17
N GLY A 687 -45.32 -2.63 -39.53
CA GLY A 687 -44.35 -2.06 -38.58
C GLY A 687 -42.94 -2.64 -38.69
N ILE A 688 -42.12 -2.47 -37.68
CA ILE A 688 -40.75 -3.02 -37.63
C ILE A 688 -40.83 -4.46 -37.13
N GLN A 689 -40.44 -5.40 -37.97
CA GLN A 689 -40.28 -6.82 -37.61
C GLN A 689 -38.82 -7.08 -37.24
N THR A 690 -38.60 -7.86 -36.18
CA THR A 690 -37.28 -8.25 -35.67
C THR A 690 -36.99 -9.72 -35.99
N ASN A 691 -35.75 -10.14 -35.79
CA ASN A 691 -35.37 -11.55 -35.81
C ASN A 691 -35.39 -12.19 -34.41
N LEU A 692 -36.03 -11.54 -33.43
CA LEU A 692 -36.13 -12.03 -32.07
C LEU A 692 -37.44 -12.73 -31.84
N ASP A 693 -37.36 -13.84 -31.08
CA ASP A 693 -38.54 -14.56 -30.62
C ASP A 693 -38.31 -15.03 -29.16
N LEU A 694 -39.40 -15.42 -28.50
CA LEU A 694 -39.38 -15.90 -27.13
C LEU A 694 -38.94 -17.38 -27.09
N THR A 695 -38.09 -17.72 -26.10
CA THR A 695 -37.74 -19.10 -25.81
C THR A 695 -38.96 -19.91 -25.38
N ASP A 696 -38.81 -21.22 -25.27
CA ASP A 696 -39.90 -22.20 -25.09
C ASP A 696 -40.85 -21.87 -23.93
N GLU A 697 -42.13 -22.26 -24.05
CA GLU A 697 -43.21 -21.94 -23.09
C GLU A 697 -42.91 -22.35 -21.64
N SER A 698 -42.10 -23.39 -21.44
CA SER A 698 -41.68 -23.84 -20.10
C SER A 698 -40.77 -22.83 -19.35
N SER A 699 -40.09 -21.94 -20.10
CA SER A 699 -39.20 -20.91 -19.54
C SER A 699 -39.82 -19.51 -19.50
N THR A 700 -41.03 -19.34 -20.05
CA THR A 700 -41.76 -18.08 -20.12
C THR A 700 -43.11 -18.17 -19.38
N ASP A 701 -43.08 -18.66 -18.15
CA ASP A 701 -44.23 -18.83 -17.25
C ASP A 701 -44.96 -17.50 -16.90
N TRP A 702 -44.24 -16.40 -17.05
CA TRP A 702 -44.76 -15.02 -16.94
C TRP A 702 -45.61 -14.59 -18.14
N LEU A 703 -45.58 -15.31 -19.24
CA LEU A 703 -46.35 -14.98 -20.43
C LEU A 703 -47.83 -15.41 -20.28
N PRO A 704 -48.80 -14.52 -20.52
CA PRO A 704 -50.23 -14.88 -20.42
C PRO A 704 -50.58 -16.11 -21.25
N LYS A 705 -51.30 -17.07 -20.64
CA LYS A 705 -51.55 -18.41 -21.18
C LYS A 705 -52.45 -18.47 -22.44
N CYS A 706 -53.14 -17.47 -22.80
CA CYS A 706 -53.83 -17.31 -24.10
C CYS A 706 -54.27 -15.85 -24.32
N ASP A 707 -54.19 -15.39 -25.58
CA ASP A 707 -54.99 -14.25 -26.05
C ASP A 707 -56.45 -14.75 -26.21
N GLU A 708 -57.14 -15.12 -25.16
CA GLU A 708 -58.57 -15.26 -25.24
C GLU A 708 -59.15 -13.86 -25.50
N PRO A 709 -59.91 -13.66 -26.58
CA PRO A 709 -60.59 -12.42 -26.75
C PRO A 709 -61.56 -12.31 -25.60
N THR A 710 -61.36 -11.39 -24.69
CA THR A 710 -62.37 -10.97 -23.75
C THR A 710 -63.58 -10.58 -24.61
N ALA A 711 -64.63 -11.41 -24.54
CA ALA A 711 -65.93 -11.12 -25.13
C ALA A 711 -66.35 -9.76 -24.61
N ALA A 712 -66.83 -8.94 -25.56
CA ALA A 712 -67.23 -7.54 -25.45
C ALA A 712 -68.23 -7.25 -24.33
#